data_ddbc21b785bd1c63a0d41d08eab9de5e
#
_entry.id   ddbc21b785bd1c63a0d41d08eab9de5e
#
_cell.length_a   1.000
_cell.length_b   1.000
_cell.length_c   1.000
_cell.angle_alpha   90.00
_cell.angle_beta   90.00
_cell.angle_gamma   90.00
#
_symmetry.space_group_name_H-M   'P 1'
#
loop_
_entity.id
_entity.type
_entity.pdbx_description
1 polymer ?
#
loop_
_entity_poly.entity_id
_entity_poly.type
_entity_poly.pdbx_seq_one_letter_code
_entity_poly.pdbx_strand_id
1 'polypeptide(L)'
;MFALVYTAGIVAKEFGRLYGYGLFVTCVCIIFCECFTVREKVNTYRRKLGCFVFMSIMLFFTAQARYSVKSDFRDSYMQYMTDDKAVVVWGKITKTEYKNGSYRFYLSDCTAAGKMSSDNERFACGSVVLYCDKEAAQSGDYVRADGNVKLFSSATNEGEFDRKAFYSSQGIDFGLKTGKIKAKLSEYAWFYHGLQRLRDNMSEALIDVTDEKTAGVLSSMLLGDKAFLDEDIKDLYQVTGISHILAISGLHISIVGVAFYRLLRRKGAGFLASFLFVTPLILSYAVMTGNAVSTKRAVGMFILTMLAAVFGRTGDMLNSLGFMVMVILWDNPFTIGYTGFIFSVVAILGIGIVVPFMISDVREKDKSRWLKLSDKFWSSVAIQLPMLPVVAMNYYEIPLYAVFVNLLVIPLLPVIFISGLFASAAGCIAAIPGKILVLPAFFVLRLYEFLCRFVITLPGADIITGSLPLWKFFVFYTGLLIFIISVKVLKRKKDDKKQEYMVKLRITRVVCTVFLMCVLVIKPSHTKELDVLDVGQGDGIFYRFDSGCEIFIDGGSTDKKQVGQNIILPFLKYNGVSSISYWFVSHADNDHISGLAEVLESGYQIEHIVVAETARTDEAMAELIKKAHTFGVDVIFLSAGDVIEMTHVNDDNQTDKQESIVCLYPGNDDFYEDRNDMCLSFKLTDGDFSGIFAGDIPSEIEQKLVSEYGDGLKADFYKADHHGSKHSSSTQWLEAINPKWTAVSCAKENRYGHPADEAVNRIEAAGSRIFYTMESGQIKYKESAIYENNR
;
A
#
# COMPACT_ATOMS: atom_id res chain seq x y z
N MET A 1 26.23 0.30 10.88
CA MET A 1 26.89 -0.73 10.08
C MET A 1 26.47 -2.15 10.47
N PHE A 2 26.62 -2.63 11.69
CA PHE A 2 26.18 -3.98 12.09
C PHE A 2 24.69 -4.25 11.83
N ALA A 3 23.83 -3.27 12.04
CA ALA A 3 22.41 -3.39 11.68
C ALA A 3 22.18 -3.62 10.18
N LEU A 4 22.93 -2.94 9.32
CA LEU A 4 22.85 -3.17 7.86
C LEU A 4 23.30 -4.58 7.47
N VAL A 5 24.34 -5.09 8.11
CA VAL A 5 24.81 -6.46 7.87
C VAL A 5 23.80 -7.49 8.36
N TYR A 6 23.21 -7.28 9.53
CA TYR A 6 22.13 -8.12 10.04
C TYR A 6 20.91 -8.12 9.12
N THR A 7 20.51 -6.92 8.67
CA THR A 7 19.44 -6.76 7.69
C THR A 7 19.74 -7.48 6.37
N ALA A 8 20.99 -7.39 5.88
CA ALA A 8 21.42 -8.09 4.67
C ALA A 8 21.29 -9.62 4.80
N GLY A 9 21.55 -10.18 5.98
CA GLY A 9 21.35 -11.61 6.25
C GLY A 9 19.88 -12.03 6.15
N ILE A 10 18.96 -11.20 6.62
CA ILE A 10 17.52 -11.44 6.50
C ILE A 10 17.08 -11.28 5.04
N VAL A 11 17.49 -10.21 4.34
CA VAL A 11 17.18 -9.98 2.92
C VAL A 11 17.62 -11.16 2.05
N ALA A 12 18.76 -11.77 2.35
CA ALA A 12 19.25 -12.93 1.60
C ALA A 12 18.32 -14.15 1.71
N LYS A 13 17.56 -14.27 2.78
CA LYS A 13 16.59 -15.35 2.99
C LYS A 13 15.20 -15.01 2.48
N GLU A 14 14.75 -13.78 2.70
CA GLU A 14 13.41 -13.32 2.32
C GLU A 14 13.29 -13.08 0.81
N PHE A 15 14.21 -12.30 0.23
CA PHE A 15 14.16 -11.81 -1.15
C PHE A 15 15.15 -12.48 -2.09
N GLY A 16 15.85 -13.52 -1.62
CA GLY A 16 16.80 -14.29 -2.40
C GLY A 16 18.27 -13.94 -2.12
N ARG A 17 19.11 -14.95 -2.27
CA ARG A 17 20.55 -14.90 -1.90
C ARG A 17 21.31 -13.78 -2.63
N LEU A 18 20.99 -13.54 -3.90
CA LEU A 18 21.70 -12.56 -4.71
C LEU A 18 21.61 -11.14 -4.13
N TYR A 19 20.42 -10.72 -3.71
CA TYR A 19 20.17 -9.40 -3.13
C TYR A 19 20.84 -9.23 -1.75
N GLY A 20 20.71 -10.23 -0.89
CA GLY A 20 21.31 -10.20 0.43
C GLY A 20 22.83 -10.23 0.40
N TYR A 21 23.44 -11.04 -0.47
CA TYR A 21 24.89 -11.05 -0.66
C TYR A 21 25.40 -9.77 -1.31
N GLY A 22 24.68 -9.21 -2.29
CA GLY A 22 24.99 -7.90 -2.88
C GLY A 22 25.01 -6.80 -1.83
N LEU A 23 23.99 -6.73 -0.97
CA LEU A 23 23.94 -5.76 0.14
C LEU A 23 25.05 -6.00 1.17
N PHE A 24 25.35 -7.26 1.51
CA PHE A 24 26.43 -7.64 2.40
C PHE A 24 27.80 -7.16 1.86
N VAL A 25 28.10 -7.46 0.58
CA VAL A 25 29.35 -7.04 -0.08
C VAL A 25 29.44 -5.52 -0.11
N THR A 26 28.36 -4.82 -0.43
CA THR A 26 28.31 -3.34 -0.42
C THR A 26 28.63 -2.80 0.98
N CYS A 27 28.04 -3.36 2.03
CA CYS A 27 28.35 -2.98 3.41
C CYS A 27 29.82 -3.20 3.76
N VAL A 28 30.38 -4.34 3.36
CA VAL A 28 31.81 -4.66 3.60
C VAL A 28 32.72 -3.70 2.83
N CYS A 29 32.40 -3.38 1.57
CA CYS A 29 33.16 -2.41 0.77
C CYS A 29 33.13 -1.00 1.39
N ILE A 30 31.98 -0.54 1.88
CA ILE A 30 31.88 0.78 2.57
C ILE A 30 32.77 0.78 3.83
N ILE A 31 32.74 -0.29 4.62
CA ILE A 31 33.59 -0.47 5.79
C ILE A 31 35.06 -0.38 5.40
N PHE A 32 35.43 -1.09 4.33
CA PHE A 32 36.80 -1.11 3.83
C PHE A 32 37.25 0.29 3.41
N CYS A 33 36.40 1.02 2.65
CA CYS A 33 36.68 2.39 2.23
C CYS A 33 36.82 3.37 3.42
N GLU A 34 35.94 3.27 4.43
CA GLU A 34 36.06 4.10 5.64
C GLU A 34 37.36 3.78 6.41
N CYS A 35 37.72 2.52 6.46
CA CYS A 35 38.95 2.09 7.09
C CYS A 35 40.21 2.63 6.41
N PHE A 36 40.24 2.73 5.09
CA PHE A 36 41.38 3.27 4.31
C PHE A 36 41.51 4.80 4.39
N THR A 37 40.46 5.52 4.75
CA THR A 37 40.47 7.00 4.79
C THR A 37 41.04 7.56 6.11
N VAL A 38 41.25 6.73 7.12
CA VAL A 38 41.79 7.16 8.44
C VAL A 38 43.25 6.80 8.56
N ARG A 39 44.11 7.82 8.68
CA ARG A 39 45.57 7.71 8.79
C ARG A 39 46.02 7.34 10.22
N GLU A 40 45.69 6.15 10.72
CA GLU A 40 46.22 5.65 12.00
C GLU A 40 47.23 4.50 11.81
N LYS A 41 48.10 4.23 12.84
CA LYS A 41 49.14 3.23 12.82
C LYS A 41 48.67 1.86 12.32
N VAL A 42 49.26 1.37 11.23
CA VAL A 42 48.84 0.24 10.38
C VAL A 42 48.50 -1.08 11.12
N ASN A 43 49.19 -1.41 12.19
CA ASN A 43 49.01 -2.71 12.88
C ASN A 43 47.78 -2.77 13.79
N THR A 44 47.46 -1.69 14.47
CA THR A 44 46.24 -1.59 15.30
C THR A 44 44.98 -1.58 14.42
N TYR A 45 45.11 -1.03 13.24
CA TYR A 45 44.08 -0.95 12.23
C TYR A 45 43.71 -2.31 11.65
N ARG A 46 44.69 -3.12 11.25
CA ARG A 46 44.47 -4.47 10.72
C ARG A 46 43.74 -5.38 11.70
N ARG A 47 44.06 -5.30 13.00
CA ARG A 47 43.35 -6.05 14.06
C ARG A 47 41.91 -5.58 14.23
N LYS A 48 41.66 -4.26 14.29
CA LYS A 48 40.31 -3.70 14.39
C LYS A 48 39.47 -4.08 13.15
N LEU A 49 40.03 -3.99 11.93
CA LEU A 49 39.38 -4.37 10.71
C LEU A 49 39.05 -5.86 10.69
N GLY A 50 39.98 -6.74 11.08
CA GLY A 50 39.74 -8.19 11.14
C GLY A 50 38.61 -8.55 12.12
N CYS A 51 38.61 -7.95 13.33
CA CYS A 51 37.51 -8.15 14.28
C CYS A 51 36.18 -7.64 13.75
N PHE A 52 36.18 -6.50 13.06
CA PHE A 52 34.96 -5.93 12.50
C PHE A 52 34.39 -6.78 11.39
N VAL A 53 35.22 -7.26 10.45
CA VAL A 53 34.81 -8.19 9.37
C VAL A 53 34.28 -9.49 9.95
N PHE A 54 34.99 -10.07 10.93
CA PHE A 54 34.57 -11.28 11.62
C PHE A 54 33.18 -11.10 12.30
N MET A 55 32.99 -10.01 13.06
CA MET A 55 31.68 -9.71 13.66
C MET A 55 30.58 -9.50 12.63
N SER A 56 30.90 -8.88 11.50
CA SER A 56 29.95 -8.68 10.40
C SER A 56 29.51 -10.02 9.80
N ILE A 57 30.44 -10.91 9.55
CA ILE A 57 30.16 -12.26 9.05
C ILE A 57 29.29 -13.04 10.06
N MET A 58 29.65 -13.02 11.33
CA MET A 58 28.88 -13.66 12.40
C MET A 58 27.45 -13.14 12.46
N LEU A 59 27.25 -11.82 12.42
CA LEU A 59 25.93 -11.20 12.44
C LEU A 59 25.09 -11.54 11.20
N PHE A 60 25.71 -11.62 10.03
CA PHE A 60 25.05 -12.02 8.81
C PHE A 60 24.47 -13.44 8.91
N PHE A 61 25.31 -14.41 9.31
CA PHE A 61 24.86 -15.80 9.46
C PHE A 61 23.89 -15.99 10.63
N THR A 62 24.06 -15.23 11.72
CA THR A 62 23.11 -15.24 12.83
C THR A 62 21.72 -14.76 12.39
N ALA A 63 21.66 -13.72 11.54
CA ALA A 63 20.42 -13.24 10.97
C ALA A 63 19.74 -14.28 10.09
N GLN A 64 20.50 -14.96 9.22
CA GLN A 64 19.99 -16.06 8.40
C GLN A 64 19.48 -17.23 9.23
N ALA A 65 20.23 -17.64 10.25
CA ALA A 65 19.82 -18.70 11.16
C ALA A 65 18.53 -18.33 11.91
N ARG A 66 18.45 -17.09 12.41
CA ARG A 66 17.24 -16.59 13.07
C ARG A 66 16.02 -16.61 12.17
N TYR A 67 16.18 -16.15 10.92
CA TYR A 67 15.12 -16.21 9.91
C TYR A 67 14.68 -17.66 9.67
N SER A 68 15.62 -18.59 9.43
CA SER A 68 15.30 -20.01 9.20
C SER A 68 14.53 -20.60 10.39
N VAL A 69 14.99 -20.40 11.60
CA VAL A 69 14.30 -20.90 12.81
C VAL A 69 12.87 -20.39 12.89
N LYS A 70 12.62 -19.12 12.57
CA LYS A 70 11.26 -18.54 12.59
C LYS A 70 10.40 -19.05 11.43
N SER A 71 10.99 -19.25 10.24
CA SER A 71 10.30 -19.84 9.09
C SER A 71 9.94 -21.28 9.36
N ASP A 72 10.89 -22.12 9.82
CA ASP A 72 10.66 -23.52 10.15
C ASP A 72 9.58 -23.67 11.24
N PHE A 73 9.62 -22.80 12.25
CA PHE A 73 8.56 -22.75 13.26
C PHE A 73 7.18 -22.44 12.65
N ARG A 74 7.10 -21.43 11.76
CA ARG A 74 5.86 -21.10 11.05
C ARG A 74 5.35 -22.30 10.24
N ASP A 75 6.22 -22.87 9.45
CA ASP A 75 5.86 -23.97 8.55
C ASP A 75 5.42 -25.21 9.34
N SER A 76 5.98 -25.44 10.55
CA SER A 76 5.64 -26.56 11.42
C SER A 76 4.17 -26.60 11.85
N TYR A 77 3.50 -25.46 12.01
CA TYR A 77 2.08 -25.42 12.37
C TYR A 77 1.16 -25.06 11.19
N MET A 78 1.65 -24.30 10.19
CA MET A 78 0.85 -23.93 9.03
C MET A 78 0.42 -25.15 8.20
N GLN A 79 1.19 -26.22 8.16
CA GLN A 79 0.80 -27.48 7.51
C GLN A 79 -0.49 -28.10 8.09
N TYR A 80 -0.85 -27.75 9.32
CA TYR A 80 -2.09 -28.21 9.99
C TYR A 80 -3.25 -27.22 9.84
N MET A 81 -3.03 -26.04 9.26
CA MET A 81 -4.00 -24.98 9.08
C MET A 81 -4.51 -24.96 7.64
N THR A 82 -5.72 -25.49 7.46
CA THR A 82 -6.45 -25.39 6.17
C THR A 82 -7.60 -24.41 6.34
N ASP A 83 -7.99 -23.71 5.27
CA ASP A 83 -9.11 -22.75 5.35
C ASP A 83 -10.38 -23.46 5.82
N ASP A 84 -11.20 -22.73 6.58
CA ASP A 84 -12.43 -23.18 7.24
C ASP A 84 -12.27 -24.36 8.25
N LYS A 85 -11.06 -24.82 8.52
CA LYS A 85 -10.84 -25.82 9.57
C LYS A 85 -11.24 -25.29 10.93
N ALA A 86 -12.07 -26.04 11.66
CA ALA A 86 -12.48 -25.69 13.01
C ALA A 86 -11.35 -25.95 14.03
N VAL A 87 -10.91 -24.88 14.71
CA VAL A 87 -9.82 -24.92 15.71
C VAL A 87 -10.17 -24.18 16.98
N VAL A 88 -9.46 -24.51 18.03
CA VAL A 88 -9.48 -23.78 19.32
C VAL A 88 -8.12 -23.14 19.49
N VAL A 89 -8.11 -21.84 19.81
CA VAL A 89 -6.88 -21.07 20.04
C VAL A 89 -6.90 -20.47 21.44
N TRP A 90 -5.77 -20.54 22.12
CA TRP A 90 -5.50 -19.86 23.38
C TRP A 90 -4.42 -18.83 23.15
N GLY A 91 -4.60 -17.61 23.64
CA GLY A 91 -3.61 -16.55 23.49
C GLY A 91 -3.94 -15.31 24.28
N LYS A 92 -2.97 -14.41 24.42
CA LYS A 92 -3.12 -13.13 25.09
C LYS A 92 -3.51 -12.06 24.09
N ILE A 93 -4.58 -11.30 24.35
CA ILE A 93 -4.98 -10.15 23.53
C ILE A 93 -3.97 -9.02 23.73
N THR A 94 -3.31 -8.61 22.67
CA THR A 94 -2.35 -7.50 22.66
C THR A 94 -2.96 -6.21 22.14
N LYS A 95 -3.99 -6.32 21.27
CA LYS A 95 -4.65 -5.18 20.66
C LYS A 95 -6.10 -5.53 20.31
N THR A 96 -6.98 -4.56 20.44
CA THR A 96 -8.37 -4.62 20.00
C THR A 96 -8.62 -3.51 19.00
N GLU A 97 -9.24 -3.82 17.87
CA GLU A 97 -9.70 -2.86 16.86
C GLU A 97 -11.17 -3.11 16.53
N TYR A 98 -11.92 -2.05 16.31
CA TYR A 98 -13.25 -2.10 15.70
C TYR A 98 -13.17 -1.57 14.28
N LYS A 99 -13.56 -2.37 13.30
CA LYS A 99 -13.53 -1.96 11.88
C LYS A 99 -14.61 -2.71 11.09
N ASN A 100 -15.34 -1.97 10.24
CA ASN A 100 -16.37 -2.52 9.35
C ASN A 100 -17.42 -3.39 10.08
N GLY A 101 -17.91 -2.92 11.25
CA GLY A 101 -18.94 -3.60 12.01
C GLY A 101 -18.47 -4.80 12.83
N SER A 102 -17.16 -5.11 12.86
CA SER A 102 -16.62 -6.27 13.59
C SER A 102 -15.43 -5.90 14.48
N TYR A 103 -15.32 -6.60 15.61
CA TYR A 103 -14.16 -6.53 16.48
C TYR A 103 -13.06 -7.45 16.00
N ARG A 104 -11.82 -6.95 15.99
CA ARG A 104 -10.61 -7.70 15.68
C ARG A 104 -9.72 -7.74 16.91
N PHE A 105 -9.51 -8.95 17.44
CA PHE A 105 -8.61 -9.17 18.56
C PHE A 105 -7.31 -9.77 18.03
N TYR A 106 -6.20 -9.11 18.30
CA TYR A 106 -4.86 -9.58 17.96
C TYR A 106 -4.30 -10.36 19.16
N LEU A 107 -4.09 -11.66 18.95
CA LEU A 107 -3.59 -12.56 19.98
C LEU A 107 -2.12 -12.84 19.78
N SER A 108 -1.34 -12.87 20.86
CA SER A 108 0.06 -13.31 20.91
C SER A 108 0.23 -14.51 21.82
N ASP A 109 1.41 -15.13 21.73
CA ASP A 109 1.76 -16.31 22.52
C ASP A 109 0.71 -17.43 22.41
N CYS A 110 0.29 -17.70 21.17
CA CYS A 110 -0.83 -18.56 20.91
C CYS A 110 -0.43 -20.04 20.93
N THR A 111 -1.37 -20.86 21.41
CA THR A 111 -1.40 -22.30 21.19
C THR A 111 -2.71 -22.68 20.52
N ALA A 112 -2.67 -23.66 19.61
CA ALA A 112 -3.85 -24.13 18.90
C ALA A 112 -4.05 -25.65 19.07
N ALA A 113 -5.31 -26.08 18.94
CA ALA A 113 -5.67 -27.48 18.85
C ALA A 113 -6.86 -27.68 17.90
N GLY A 114 -6.99 -28.85 17.29
CA GLY A 114 -8.19 -29.20 16.55
C GLY A 114 -9.40 -29.23 17.49
N LYS A 115 -10.58 -28.79 17.02
CA LYS A 115 -11.79 -28.69 17.85
C LYS A 115 -12.24 -30.04 18.46
N MET A 116 -11.85 -31.15 17.84
CA MET A 116 -12.14 -32.51 18.29
C MET A 116 -10.98 -33.19 19.04
N SER A 117 -9.82 -32.50 19.14
CA SER A 117 -8.65 -33.05 19.82
C SER A 117 -8.76 -32.85 21.31
N SER A 118 -8.22 -33.78 22.09
CA SER A 118 -8.10 -33.61 23.55
C SER A 118 -7.21 -32.40 23.86
N ASP A 119 -7.42 -31.74 25.00
CA ASP A 119 -6.59 -30.60 25.44
C ASP A 119 -5.09 -30.92 25.53
N ASN A 120 -4.70 -32.18 25.40
CA ASN A 120 -3.29 -32.63 25.41
C ASN A 120 -2.57 -32.52 24.07
N GLU A 121 -3.27 -32.27 22.97
CA GLU A 121 -2.67 -32.15 21.62
C GLU A 121 -2.51 -30.66 21.20
N ARG A 122 -2.17 -29.81 22.13
CA ARG A 122 -1.90 -28.40 21.83
C ARG A 122 -0.52 -28.23 21.22
N PHE A 123 -0.43 -27.41 20.18
CA PHE A 123 0.84 -26.99 19.61
C PHE A 123 0.96 -25.46 19.62
N ALA A 124 2.18 -24.97 19.77
CA ALA A 124 2.45 -23.54 19.72
C ALA A 124 2.28 -23.04 18.27
N CYS A 125 1.66 -21.89 18.12
CA CYS A 125 1.52 -21.20 16.84
C CYS A 125 1.91 -19.73 16.96
N GLY A 126 1.98 -19.03 15.81
CA GLY A 126 2.24 -17.60 15.77
C GLY A 126 1.10 -16.76 16.32
N SER A 127 1.17 -15.46 16.13
CA SER A 127 0.06 -14.56 16.47
C SER A 127 -1.14 -14.80 15.56
N VAL A 128 -2.34 -14.57 16.08
CA VAL A 128 -3.62 -14.86 15.40
C VAL A 128 -4.53 -13.65 15.49
N VAL A 129 -5.29 -13.37 14.42
CA VAL A 129 -6.38 -12.38 14.45
C VAL A 129 -7.71 -13.09 14.58
N LEU A 130 -8.47 -12.75 15.62
CA LEU A 130 -9.80 -13.25 15.87
C LEU A 130 -10.83 -12.20 15.43
N TYR A 131 -11.76 -12.58 14.58
CA TYR A 131 -12.88 -11.75 14.12
C TYR A 131 -14.13 -12.13 14.92
N CYS A 132 -14.72 -11.15 15.62
CA CYS A 132 -15.92 -11.31 16.43
C CYS A 132 -16.93 -10.21 16.15
N ASP A 133 -18.23 -10.53 16.22
CA ASP A 133 -19.30 -9.56 16.03
C ASP A 133 -19.52 -8.68 17.27
N LYS A 134 -19.04 -9.09 18.43
CA LYS A 134 -19.24 -8.41 19.71
C LYS A 134 -17.92 -8.20 20.46
N GLU A 135 -17.86 -7.12 21.24
CA GLU A 135 -16.79 -6.92 22.21
C GLU A 135 -16.93 -7.92 23.38
N ALA A 136 -16.14 -8.98 23.33
CA ALA A 136 -16.22 -10.06 24.32
C ALA A 136 -15.02 -10.07 25.30
N ALA A 137 -13.95 -9.33 24.99
CA ALA A 137 -12.72 -9.26 25.78
C ALA A 137 -11.95 -7.96 25.52
N GLN A 138 -10.95 -7.67 26.35
CA GLN A 138 -10.14 -6.47 26.31
C GLN A 138 -8.65 -6.79 26.14
N SER A 139 -7.86 -5.79 25.74
CA SER A 139 -6.40 -5.93 25.65
C SER A 139 -5.82 -6.35 27.01
N GLY A 140 -4.95 -7.35 27.01
CA GLY A 140 -4.35 -7.94 28.21
C GLY A 140 -5.02 -9.25 28.69
N ASP A 141 -6.28 -9.51 28.28
CA ASP A 141 -6.96 -10.77 28.63
C ASP A 141 -6.26 -11.96 27.95
N TYR A 142 -6.16 -13.07 28.66
CA TYR A 142 -5.84 -14.36 28.10
C TYR A 142 -7.13 -15.10 27.78
N VAL A 143 -7.33 -15.49 26.53
CA VAL A 143 -8.59 -16.02 26.04
C VAL A 143 -8.46 -17.39 25.42
N ARG A 144 -9.53 -18.19 25.55
CA ARG A 144 -9.79 -19.37 24.74
C ARG A 144 -10.87 -19.01 23.72
N ALA A 145 -10.57 -19.13 22.46
CA ALA A 145 -11.48 -18.82 21.36
C ALA A 145 -11.64 -20.02 20.42
N ASP A 146 -12.89 -20.30 20.05
CA ASP A 146 -13.23 -21.31 19.03
C ASP A 146 -13.59 -20.56 17.74
N GLY A 147 -13.14 -21.06 16.59
CA GLY A 147 -13.47 -20.48 15.31
C GLY A 147 -12.97 -21.33 14.14
N ASN A 148 -13.30 -20.89 12.94
CA ASN A 148 -12.78 -21.52 11.72
C ASN A 148 -11.56 -20.73 11.23
N VAL A 149 -10.53 -21.43 10.79
CA VAL A 149 -9.32 -20.83 10.22
C VAL A 149 -9.71 -20.01 9.01
N LYS A 150 -9.14 -18.81 8.92
CA LYS A 150 -9.14 -17.95 7.74
C LYS A 150 -7.71 -17.75 7.29
N LEU A 151 -7.33 -18.38 6.20
CA LEU A 151 -6.05 -18.10 5.56
C LEU A 151 -6.10 -16.74 4.88
N PHE A 152 -4.97 -16.03 4.89
CA PHE A 152 -4.85 -14.77 4.16
C PHE A 152 -4.42 -15.06 2.72
N SER A 153 -5.16 -14.50 1.76
CA SER A 153 -4.82 -14.61 0.33
C SER A 153 -3.60 -13.76 0.00
N SER A 154 -2.76 -14.26 -0.89
CA SER A 154 -1.81 -13.43 -1.63
C SER A 154 -2.56 -12.55 -2.63
N ALA A 155 -1.92 -11.48 -3.12
CA ALA A 155 -2.45 -10.70 -4.23
C ALA A 155 -2.61 -11.60 -5.47
N THR A 156 -3.75 -11.53 -6.12
CA THR A 156 -4.04 -12.27 -7.36
C THR A 156 -3.85 -11.39 -8.60
N ASN A 157 -3.85 -10.06 -8.42
CA ASN A 157 -3.61 -9.10 -9.47
C ASN A 157 -2.34 -8.29 -9.22
N GLU A 158 -1.71 -7.80 -10.27
CA GLU A 158 -0.62 -6.83 -10.18
C GLU A 158 -1.09 -5.56 -9.48
N GLY A 159 -0.27 -5.02 -8.59
CA GLY A 159 -0.61 -3.82 -7.81
C GLY A 159 -1.55 -4.05 -6.63
N GLU A 160 -2.24 -5.17 -6.55
CA GLU A 160 -3.16 -5.48 -5.46
C GLU A 160 -2.42 -5.60 -4.11
N PHE A 161 -3.10 -5.23 -3.03
CA PHE A 161 -2.54 -5.33 -1.68
C PHE A 161 -2.45 -6.78 -1.21
N ASP A 162 -1.24 -7.28 -1.02
CA ASP A 162 -0.98 -8.64 -0.53
C ASP A 162 -1.25 -8.75 0.98
N ARG A 163 -2.42 -9.30 1.32
CA ARG A 163 -2.84 -9.49 2.71
C ARG A 163 -1.99 -10.51 3.44
N LYS A 164 -1.56 -11.57 2.76
CA LYS A 164 -0.70 -12.60 3.35
C LYS A 164 0.66 -12.03 3.71
N ALA A 165 1.32 -11.32 2.79
CA ALA A 165 2.59 -10.65 3.06
C ALA A 165 2.47 -9.62 4.19
N PHE A 166 1.40 -8.83 4.21
CA PHE A 166 1.14 -7.83 5.25
C PHE A 166 0.99 -8.44 6.64
N TYR A 167 0.17 -9.46 6.81
CA TYR A 167 -0.04 -10.09 8.12
C TYR A 167 1.17 -10.91 8.55
N SER A 168 1.80 -11.67 7.64
CA SER A 168 3.04 -12.41 7.92
C SER A 168 4.17 -11.50 8.36
N SER A 169 4.30 -10.29 7.79
CA SER A 169 5.31 -9.31 8.22
C SER A 169 5.10 -8.82 9.67
N GLN A 170 3.89 -9.00 10.20
CA GLN A 170 3.56 -8.73 11.61
C GLN A 170 3.62 -9.99 12.48
N GLY A 171 3.96 -11.14 11.90
CA GLY A 171 4.02 -12.43 12.59
C GLY A 171 2.64 -13.06 12.80
N ILE A 172 1.66 -12.72 11.96
CA ILE A 172 0.29 -13.22 11.97
C ILE A 172 0.10 -14.01 10.68
N ASP A 173 -0.14 -15.31 10.77
CA ASP A 173 -0.18 -16.18 9.60
C ASP A 173 -1.60 -16.64 9.24
N PHE A 174 -2.54 -16.58 10.18
CA PHE A 174 -3.95 -16.87 9.93
C PHE A 174 -4.87 -16.08 10.87
N GLY A 175 -6.14 -16.02 10.50
CA GLY A 175 -7.22 -15.48 11.33
C GLY A 175 -8.19 -16.58 11.74
N LEU A 176 -9.15 -16.24 12.62
CA LEU A 176 -10.30 -17.08 12.96
C LEU A 176 -11.58 -16.34 12.58
N LYS A 177 -12.35 -16.91 11.63
CA LYS A 177 -13.70 -16.46 11.28
C LYS A 177 -14.69 -16.88 12.37
N THR A 178 -15.76 -16.13 12.53
CA THR A 178 -16.88 -16.45 13.48
C THR A 178 -16.37 -16.82 14.87
N GLY A 179 -15.30 -16.17 15.30
CA GLY A 179 -14.64 -16.48 16.55
C GLY A 179 -15.57 -16.26 17.75
N LYS A 180 -15.63 -17.24 18.62
CA LYS A 180 -16.39 -17.16 19.89
C LYS A 180 -15.42 -17.32 21.05
N ILE A 181 -15.31 -16.28 21.87
CA ILE A 181 -14.54 -16.34 23.11
C ILE A 181 -15.35 -17.19 24.12
N LYS A 182 -14.79 -18.33 24.49
CA LYS A 182 -15.43 -19.30 25.41
C LYS A 182 -15.00 -19.11 26.84
N ALA A 183 -13.78 -18.69 27.07
CA ALA A 183 -13.26 -18.43 28.40
C ALA A 183 -12.25 -17.29 28.32
N LYS A 184 -12.19 -16.50 29.38
CA LYS A 184 -11.19 -15.45 29.53
C LYS A 184 -10.64 -15.42 30.97
N LEU A 185 -9.35 -15.10 31.09
CA LEU A 185 -8.64 -14.88 32.32
C LEU A 185 -8.09 -13.44 32.31
N SER A 186 -8.55 -12.62 33.23
CA SER A 186 -8.28 -11.19 33.31
C SER A 186 -7.50 -10.79 34.55
N GLU A 187 -7.11 -11.74 35.42
CA GLU A 187 -6.58 -11.50 36.79
C GLU A 187 -5.33 -10.59 36.81
N TYR A 188 -4.52 -10.66 35.76
CA TYR A 188 -3.27 -9.87 35.64
C TYR A 188 -3.35 -8.76 34.61
N ALA A 189 -4.53 -8.44 34.09
CA ALA A 189 -4.70 -7.50 32.98
C ALA A 189 -5.09 -6.06 33.42
N TRP A 190 -5.18 -5.78 34.73
CA TRP A 190 -5.68 -4.51 35.28
C TRP A 190 -4.98 -3.28 34.68
N PHE A 191 -3.67 -3.36 34.42
CA PHE A 191 -2.91 -2.28 33.82
C PHE A 191 -3.33 -2.02 32.35
N TYR A 192 -3.45 -3.10 31.56
CA TYR A 192 -3.89 -3.01 30.17
C TYR A 192 -5.33 -2.54 30.06
N HIS A 193 -6.23 -3.05 30.92
CA HIS A 193 -7.62 -2.60 30.99
C HIS A 193 -7.73 -1.14 31.37
N GLY A 194 -6.90 -0.68 32.34
CA GLY A 194 -6.86 0.74 32.71
C GLY A 194 -6.44 1.64 31.55
N LEU A 195 -5.42 1.24 30.80
CA LEU A 195 -4.95 1.99 29.63
C LEU A 195 -5.98 1.94 28.48
N GLN A 196 -6.62 0.80 28.26
CA GLN A 196 -7.67 0.70 27.23
C GLN A 196 -8.86 1.59 27.58
N ARG A 197 -9.39 1.51 28.82
CA ARG A 197 -10.47 2.40 29.26
C ARG A 197 -10.11 3.87 29.15
N LEU A 198 -8.87 4.23 29.52
CA LEU A 198 -8.41 5.61 29.36
C LEU A 198 -8.44 6.04 27.90
N ARG A 199 -7.95 5.18 26.98
CA ARG A 199 -7.98 5.44 25.54
C ARG A 199 -9.40 5.60 25.03
N ASP A 200 -10.27 4.67 25.37
CA ASP A 200 -11.66 4.63 24.91
C ASP A 200 -12.44 5.84 25.41
N ASN A 201 -12.33 6.18 26.72
CA ASN A 201 -12.91 7.39 27.28
C ASN A 201 -12.40 8.67 26.62
N MET A 202 -11.09 8.73 26.31
CA MET A 202 -10.51 9.90 25.61
C MET A 202 -10.99 9.97 24.16
N SER A 203 -11.22 8.84 23.50
CA SER A 203 -11.75 8.79 22.12
C SER A 203 -13.22 9.24 22.11
N GLU A 204 -14.05 8.74 23.02
CA GLU A 204 -15.44 9.19 23.19
C GLU A 204 -15.53 10.68 23.53
N ALA A 205 -14.68 11.15 24.44
CA ALA A 205 -14.64 12.57 24.79
C ALA A 205 -14.29 13.46 23.58
N LEU A 206 -13.48 12.98 22.62
CA LEU A 206 -13.20 13.74 21.38
C LEU A 206 -14.46 13.84 20.51
N ILE A 207 -15.27 12.80 20.43
CA ILE A 207 -16.54 12.80 19.67
C ILE A 207 -17.53 13.82 20.27
N ASP A 208 -17.56 13.94 21.61
CA ASP A 208 -18.45 14.86 22.32
C ASP A 208 -18.03 16.34 22.20
N VAL A 209 -16.74 16.61 21.98
CA VAL A 209 -16.19 17.99 21.99
C VAL A 209 -15.95 18.58 20.61
N THR A 210 -16.00 17.79 19.53
CA THR A 210 -15.81 18.28 18.16
C THR A 210 -16.63 17.46 17.14
N ASP A 211 -16.57 17.81 15.86
CA ASP A 211 -17.23 17.06 14.80
C ASP A 211 -16.57 15.70 14.56
N GLU A 212 -17.31 14.75 13.99
CA GLU A 212 -16.90 13.36 13.80
C GLU A 212 -15.62 13.23 12.97
N LYS A 213 -15.48 14.00 11.88
CA LYS A 213 -14.26 14.00 11.04
C LYS A 213 -13.03 14.44 11.83
N THR A 214 -13.12 15.54 12.56
CA THR A 214 -12.02 16.03 13.40
C THR A 214 -11.71 15.06 14.54
N ALA A 215 -12.72 14.51 15.20
CA ALA A 215 -12.58 13.52 16.26
C ALA A 215 -11.86 12.25 15.75
N GLY A 216 -12.25 11.73 14.58
CA GLY A 216 -11.62 10.56 13.94
C GLY A 216 -10.13 10.78 13.63
N VAL A 217 -9.77 11.94 13.09
CA VAL A 217 -8.36 12.31 12.85
C VAL A 217 -7.59 12.42 14.16
N LEU A 218 -8.13 13.12 15.17
CA LEU A 218 -7.49 13.28 16.48
C LEU A 218 -7.32 11.93 17.20
N SER A 219 -8.35 11.07 17.22
CA SER A 219 -8.28 9.73 17.81
C SER A 219 -7.21 8.88 17.13
N SER A 220 -7.12 8.92 15.79
CA SER A 220 -6.07 8.23 15.05
C SER A 220 -4.67 8.72 15.40
N MET A 221 -4.46 10.05 15.47
CA MET A 221 -3.16 10.68 15.73
C MET A 221 -2.70 10.56 17.18
N LEU A 222 -3.62 10.70 18.16
CA LEU A 222 -3.29 10.76 19.58
C LEU A 222 -3.34 9.38 20.25
N LEU A 223 -4.34 8.58 19.90
CA LEU A 223 -4.70 7.36 20.59
C LEU A 223 -4.43 6.09 19.77
N GLY A 224 -4.14 6.25 18.47
CA GLY A 224 -3.96 5.15 17.54
C GLY A 224 -5.26 4.43 17.18
N ASP A 225 -6.40 5.03 17.53
CA ASP A 225 -7.71 4.53 17.22
C ASP A 225 -8.19 5.05 15.86
N LYS A 226 -8.44 4.14 14.93
CA LYS A 226 -8.86 4.43 13.55
C LYS A 226 -10.32 4.10 13.29
N ALA A 227 -11.09 3.75 14.34
CA ALA A 227 -12.48 3.31 14.20
C ALA A 227 -13.37 4.37 13.55
N PHE A 228 -13.12 5.65 13.85
CA PHE A 228 -13.90 6.79 13.38
C PHE A 228 -13.18 7.61 12.29
N LEU A 229 -12.08 7.10 11.75
CA LEU A 229 -11.34 7.82 10.70
C LEU A 229 -12.10 7.74 9.38
N ASP A 230 -12.48 8.89 8.87
CA ASP A 230 -13.13 9.06 7.58
C ASP A 230 -12.20 8.59 6.45
N GLU A 231 -12.68 7.72 5.56
CA GLU A 231 -11.88 7.15 4.46
C GLU A 231 -11.51 8.25 3.45
N ASP A 232 -12.40 9.23 3.15
CA ASP A 232 -12.09 10.35 2.24
C ASP A 232 -10.91 11.17 2.75
N ILE A 233 -10.84 11.43 4.06
CA ILE A 233 -9.73 12.16 4.67
C ILE A 233 -8.44 11.35 4.62
N LYS A 234 -8.53 10.05 4.82
CA LYS A 234 -7.37 9.14 4.74
C LYS A 234 -6.80 9.14 3.32
N ASP A 235 -7.65 9.02 2.30
CA ASP A 235 -7.24 8.99 0.89
C ASP A 235 -6.70 10.36 0.45
N LEU A 236 -7.37 11.46 0.83
CA LEU A 236 -6.90 12.83 0.62
C LEU A 236 -5.48 13.05 1.17
N TYR A 237 -5.22 12.56 2.39
CA TYR A 237 -3.89 12.66 3.03
C TYR A 237 -2.85 11.73 2.39
N GLN A 238 -3.28 10.62 1.81
CA GLN A 238 -2.40 9.72 1.08
C GLN A 238 -1.92 10.35 -0.22
N VAL A 239 -2.84 10.80 -1.08
CA VAL A 239 -2.53 11.44 -2.37
C VAL A 239 -1.66 12.69 -2.18
N THR A 240 -1.88 13.46 -1.11
CA THR A 240 -1.08 14.67 -0.81
C THR A 240 0.22 14.39 -0.04
N GLY A 241 0.51 13.12 0.31
CA GLY A 241 1.76 12.69 0.94
C GLY A 241 1.90 13.05 2.42
N ILE A 242 0.79 13.27 3.13
CA ILE A 242 0.77 13.54 4.58
C ILE A 242 0.11 12.44 5.42
N SER A 243 -0.22 11.28 4.83
CA SER A 243 -0.84 10.15 5.55
C SER A 243 -0.04 9.68 6.79
N HIS A 244 1.26 9.96 6.83
CA HIS A 244 2.13 9.65 7.96
C HIS A 244 1.74 10.36 9.27
N ILE A 245 0.94 11.43 9.23
CA ILE A 245 0.45 12.12 10.43
C ILE A 245 -0.69 11.34 11.12
N LEU A 246 -1.44 10.51 10.36
CA LEU A 246 -2.49 9.65 10.89
C LEU A 246 -1.93 8.44 11.66
N ALA A 247 -0.65 8.16 11.52
CA ALA A 247 0.01 7.10 12.26
C ALA A 247 0.82 7.68 13.41
N ILE A 248 0.85 6.99 14.54
CA ILE A 248 1.69 7.40 15.66
C ILE A 248 3.15 7.28 15.24
N SER A 249 3.81 8.42 15.17
CA SER A 249 5.18 8.57 14.69
C SER A 249 6.18 8.88 15.82
N GLY A 250 7.46 8.84 15.47
CA GLY A 250 8.53 9.27 16.37
C GLY A 250 8.39 10.73 16.84
N LEU A 251 7.72 11.58 16.05
CA LEU A 251 7.45 12.97 16.43
C LEU A 251 6.45 13.05 17.59
N HIS A 252 5.37 12.25 17.55
CA HIS A 252 4.37 12.17 18.62
C HIS A 252 5.00 11.71 19.95
N ILE A 253 5.78 10.63 19.92
CA ILE A 253 6.55 10.14 21.07
C ILE A 253 7.52 11.21 21.59
N SER A 254 8.17 11.93 20.69
CA SER A 254 9.11 13.01 21.05
C SER A 254 8.38 14.20 21.70
N ILE A 255 7.19 14.58 21.20
CA ILE A 255 6.43 15.68 21.80
C ILE A 255 6.10 15.35 23.26
N VAL A 256 5.56 14.17 23.55
CA VAL A 256 5.24 13.75 24.91
C VAL A 256 6.52 13.57 25.75
N GLY A 257 7.44 12.73 25.28
CA GLY A 257 8.63 12.33 26.05
C GLY A 257 9.58 13.48 26.33
N VAL A 258 9.89 14.30 25.29
CA VAL A 258 10.81 15.45 25.46
C VAL A 258 10.16 16.54 26.32
N ALA A 259 8.84 16.76 26.21
CA ALA A 259 8.16 17.76 27.04
C ALA A 259 8.28 17.39 28.53
N PHE A 260 7.91 16.14 28.90
CA PHE A 260 8.02 15.66 30.28
C PHE A 260 9.47 15.60 30.77
N TYR A 261 10.39 15.11 29.95
CA TYR A 261 11.81 15.08 30.28
C TYR A 261 12.36 16.50 30.56
N ARG A 262 12.08 17.48 29.67
CA ARG A 262 12.49 18.87 29.86
C ARG A 262 11.85 19.51 31.08
N LEU A 263 10.58 19.22 31.36
CA LEU A 263 9.88 19.71 32.54
C LEU A 263 10.57 19.25 33.84
N LEU A 264 10.87 17.95 33.95
CA LEU A 264 11.58 17.39 35.12
C LEU A 264 12.99 17.99 35.24
N ARG A 265 13.72 18.10 34.13
CA ARG A 265 15.06 18.70 34.11
C ARG A 265 15.05 20.19 34.51
N ARG A 266 14.04 20.95 34.08
CA ARG A 266 13.84 22.35 34.51
C ARG A 266 13.52 22.48 35.99
N LYS A 267 12.84 21.50 36.57
CA LYS A 267 12.57 21.43 38.02
C LYS A 267 13.77 20.90 38.83
N GLY A 268 14.92 20.68 38.22
CA GLY A 268 16.14 20.24 38.91
C GLY A 268 16.31 18.73 39.06
N ALA A 269 15.38 17.91 38.50
CA ALA A 269 15.53 16.44 38.57
C ALA A 269 16.83 15.98 37.88
N GLY A 270 17.55 15.01 38.49
CA GLY A 270 18.73 14.40 37.88
C GLY A 270 18.42 13.60 36.60
N PHE A 271 19.44 13.23 35.83
CA PHE A 271 19.26 12.42 34.62
C PHE A 271 18.59 11.09 34.90
N LEU A 272 19.07 10.38 35.95
CA LEU A 272 18.52 9.08 36.39
C LEU A 272 17.07 9.21 36.84
N ALA A 273 16.73 10.20 37.65
CA ALA A 273 15.33 10.43 38.06
C ALA A 273 14.43 10.72 36.86
N SER A 274 14.87 11.61 35.94
CA SER A 274 14.12 11.90 34.73
C SER A 274 13.91 10.64 33.86
N PHE A 275 14.92 9.79 33.75
CA PHE A 275 14.83 8.50 33.04
C PHE A 275 13.80 7.58 33.69
N LEU A 276 13.86 7.39 35.01
CA LEU A 276 12.99 6.48 35.75
C LEU A 276 11.50 6.91 35.71
N PHE A 277 11.22 8.22 35.64
CA PHE A 277 9.83 8.71 35.54
C PHE A 277 9.29 8.76 34.10
N VAL A 278 10.12 9.17 33.13
CA VAL A 278 9.65 9.34 31.74
C VAL A 278 9.54 8.01 31.01
N THR A 279 10.42 7.04 31.31
CA THR A 279 10.40 5.73 30.63
C THR A 279 9.07 4.97 30.85
N PRO A 280 8.55 4.78 32.07
CA PRO A 280 7.24 4.13 32.27
C PRO A 280 6.10 4.89 31.59
N LEU A 281 6.12 6.23 31.62
CA LEU A 281 5.09 7.05 30.97
C LEU A 281 5.04 6.78 29.45
N ILE A 282 6.20 6.77 28.79
CA ILE A 282 6.26 6.55 27.33
C ILE A 282 5.94 5.10 26.97
N LEU A 283 6.36 4.13 27.79
CA LEU A 283 5.99 2.72 27.60
C LEU A 283 4.47 2.52 27.77
N SER A 284 3.85 3.15 28.77
CA SER A 284 2.40 3.12 28.96
C SER A 284 1.67 3.74 27.76
N TYR A 285 2.16 4.89 27.27
CA TYR A 285 1.62 5.52 26.07
C TYR A 285 1.76 4.63 24.83
N ALA A 286 2.89 3.96 24.64
CA ALA A 286 3.09 3.01 23.55
C ALA A 286 2.12 1.83 23.60
N VAL A 287 1.88 1.27 24.79
CA VAL A 287 0.90 0.19 24.99
C VAL A 287 -0.52 0.68 24.71
N MET A 288 -0.90 1.83 25.26
CA MET A 288 -2.21 2.45 25.05
C MET A 288 -2.53 2.64 23.55
N THR A 289 -1.52 3.00 22.75
CA THR A 289 -1.66 3.30 21.33
C THR A 289 -1.46 2.08 20.39
N GLY A 290 -1.45 0.86 20.96
CA GLY A 290 -1.38 -0.40 20.21
C GLY A 290 0.03 -0.84 19.78
N ASN A 291 1.08 -0.23 20.33
CA ASN A 291 2.47 -0.69 20.24
C ASN A 291 2.97 -1.00 18.80
N ALA A 292 2.57 -0.17 17.82
CA ALA A 292 2.98 -0.33 16.42
C ALA A 292 4.52 -0.36 16.27
N VAL A 293 5.01 -0.97 15.19
CA VAL A 293 6.46 -1.11 14.93
C VAL A 293 7.19 0.25 14.93
N SER A 294 6.56 1.28 14.33
CA SER A 294 7.06 2.66 14.35
C SER A 294 7.15 3.24 15.77
N THR A 295 6.17 2.93 16.62
CA THR A 295 6.12 3.32 18.03
C THR A 295 7.20 2.62 18.84
N LYS A 296 7.34 1.28 18.71
CA LYS A 296 8.40 0.50 19.36
C LYS A 296 9.78 1.08 19.06
N ARG A 297 10.06 1.38 17.79
CA ARG A 297 11.33 1.99 17.36
C ARG A 297 11.55 3.36 18.01
N ALA A 298 10.54 4.24 17.94
CA ALA A 298 10.65 5.62 18.47
C ALA A 298 10.86 5.64 19.98
N VAL A 299 10.12 4.84 20.71
CA VAL A 299 10.25 4.67 22.17
C VAL A 299 11.63 4.12 22.52
N GLY A 300 12.07 3.06 21.85
CA GLY A 300 13.38 2.48 22.09
C GLY A 300 14.53 3.46 21.81
N MET A 301 14.49 4.21 20.71
CA MET A 301 15.48 5.25 20.40
C MET A 301 15.47 6.38 21.46
N PHE A 302 14.30 6.78 21.93
CA PHE A 302 14.19 7.79 22.98
C PHE A 302 14.75 7.29 24.32
N ILE A 303 14.44 6.05 24.71
CA ILE A 303 14.99 5.40 25.91
C ILE A 303 16.53 5.33 25.83
N LEU A 304 17.08 4.90 24.69
CA LEU A 304 18.53 4.85 24.46
C LEU A 304 19.18 6.23 24.59
N THR A 305 18.53 7.27 24.09
CA THR A 305 19.02 8.66 24.20
C THR A 305 19.04 9.14 25.65
N MET A 306 17.98 8.86 26.41
CA MET A 306 17.96 9.19 27.85
C MET A 306 18.99 8.39 28.65
N LEU A 307 19.14 7.10 28.32
CA LEU A 307 20.10 6.22 28.97
C LEU A 307 21.54 6.70 28.71
N ALA A 308 21.84 7.11 27.45
CA ALA A 308 23.14 7.73 27.15
C ALA A 308 23.42 8.96 28.04
N ALA A 309 22.39 9.83 28.23
CA ALA A 309 22.53 10.98 29.12
C ALA A 309 22.77 10.59 30.59
N VAL A 310 22.17 9.51 31.08
CA VAL A 310 22.43 8.97 32.43
C VAL A 310 23.90 8.56 32.59
N PHE A 311 24.50 7.96 31.55
CA PHE A 311 25.89 7.56 31.52
C PHE A 311 26.87 8.68 31.12
N GLY A 312 26.42 9.91 31.05
CA GLY A 312 27.23 11.05 30.62
C GLY A 312 27.73 11.00 29.17
N ARG A 313 27.01 10.27 28.31
CA ARG A 313 27.30 10.12 26.90
C ARG A 313 26.31 10.95 26.06
N THR A 314 26.74 11.34 24.87
CA THR A 314 25.83 11.94 23.87
C THR A 314 25.09 10.84 23.13
N GLY A 315 23.77 10.95 23.04
CA GLY A 315 22.98 10.04 22.22
C GLY A 315 23.25 10.27 20.73
N ASP A 316 23.53 9.20 19.99
CA ASP A 316 23.66 9.21 18.53
C ASP A 316 22.41 8.57 17.91
N MET A 317 21.76 9.33 17.03
CA MET A 317 20.49 8.94 16.42
C MET A 317 20.64 7.72 15.51
N LEU A 318 21.69 7.66 14.68
CA LEU A 318 21.90 6.57 13.74
C LEU A 318 22.32 5.27 14.45
N ASN A 319 23.14 5.36 15.51
CA ASN A 319 23.48 4.20 16.32
C ASN A 319 22.26 3.66 17.08
N SER A 320 21.42 4.56 17.62
CA SER A 320 20.18 4.17 18.27
C SER A 320 19.19 3.53 17.29
N LEU A 321 19.08 4.07 16.06
CA LEU A 321 18.29 3.46 14.98
C LEU A 321 18.80 2.06 14.66
N GLY A 322 20.12 1.92 14.42
CA GLY A 322 20.73 0.63 14.08
C GLY A 322 20.47 -0.43 15.15
N PHE A 323 20.61 -0.06 16.43
CA PHE A 323 20.30 -0.97 17.53
C PHE A 323 18.83 -1.39 17.54
N MET A 324 17.89 -0.44 17.36
CA MET A 324 16.47 -0.76 17.34
C MET A 324 16.05 -1.59 16.13
N VAL A 325 16.65 -1.36 14.96
CA VAL A 325 16.46 -2.21 13.78
C VAL A 325 16.86 -3.66 14.09
N MET A 326 18.01 -3.87 14.70
CA MET A 326 18.47 -5.21 15.10
C MET A 326 17.51 -5.86 16.10
N VAL A 327 17.04 -5.13 17.13
CA VAL A 327 16.10 -5.65 18.13
C VAL A 327 14.77 -6.04 17.49
N ILE A 328 14.21 -5.19 16.63
CA ILE A 328 12.92 -5.45 15.97
C ILE A 328 13.03 -6.66 15.03
N LEU A 329 14.08 -6.73 14.22
CA LEU A 329 14.28 -7.84 13.30
C LEU A 329 14.72 -9.14 14.00
N TRP A 330 15.28 -9.06 15.20
CA TRP A 330 15.53 -10.22 16.05
C TRP A 330 14.22 -10.80 16.59
N ASP A 331 13.30 -9.96 17.02
CA ASP A 331 11.98 -10.36 17.49
C ASP A 331 11.17 -11.02 16.35
N ASN A 332 11.00 -10.29 15.24
CA ASN A 332 10.34 -10.81 14.04
C ASN A 332 11.12 -10.43 12.77
N PRO A 333 11.86 -11.36 12.14
CA PRO A 333 12.63 -11.08 10.93
C PRO A 333 11.75 -10.74 9.72
N PHE A 334 10.50 -11.20 9.66
CA PHE A 334 9.56 -10.90 8.58
C PHE A 334 9.11 -9.43 8.55
N THR A 335 9.34 -8.69 9.64
CA THR A 335 9.05 -7.24 9.72
C THR A 335 9.80 -6.42 8.65
N ILE A 336 10.85 -6.99 8.04
CA ILE A 336 11.56 -6.34 6.93
C ILE A 336 10.65 -6.08 5.71
N GLY A 337 9.64 -6.92 5.48
CA GLY A 337 8.60 -6.72 4.45
C GLY A 337 7.52 -5.72 4.84
N TYR A 338 7.51 -5.24 6.10
CA TYR A 338 6.48 -4.33 6.57
C TYR A 338 6.75 -2.89 6.11
N THR A 339 5.92 -2.36 5.23
CA THR A 339 6.07 -1.01 4.64
C THR A 339 6.22 0.08 5.69
N GLY A 340 5.44 0.04 6.79
CA GLY A 340 5.54 1.01 7.88
C GLY A 340 6.89 0.99 8.61
N PHE A 341 7.55 -0.17 8.68
CA PHE A 341 8.92 -0.28 9.20
C PHE A 341 9.92 0.36 8.24
N ILE A 342 9.83 0.05 6.94
CA ILE A 342 10.73 0.59 5.92
C ILE A 342 10.64 2.11 5.87
N PHE A 343 9.44 2.69 5.75
CA PHE A 343 9.23 4.14 5.77
C PHE A 343 9.85 4.79 7.00
N SER A 344 9.63 4.18 8.14
CA SER A 344 10.11 4.70 9.42
C SER A 344 11.64 4.71 9.53
N VAL A 345 12.31 3.70 8.99
CA VAL A 345 13.79 3.60 8.96
C VAL A 345 14.36 4.59 7.95
N VAL A 346 13.83 4.60 6.72
CA VAL A 346 14.30 5.46 5.62
C VAL A 346 14.13 6.94 5.97
N ALA A 347 13.04 7.33 6.63
CA ALA A 347 12.85 8.71 7.09
C ALA A 347 13.98 9.17 8.04
N ILE A 348 14.37 8.33 9.01
CA ILE A 348 15.45 8.67 9.94
C ILE A 348 16.82 8.67 9.25
N LEU A 349 17.05 7.77 8.28
CA LEU A 349 18.26 7.82 7.44
C LEU A 349 18.29 9.12 6.63
N GLY A 350 17.16 9.59 6.10
CA GLY A 350 17.04 10.90 5.47
C GLY A 350 17.48 12.03 6.40
N ILE A 351 16.94 12.06 7.62
CA ILE A 351 17.31 13.07 8.64
C ILE A 351 18.79 13.00 9.01
N GLY A 352 19.32 11.79 9.25
CA GLY A 352 20.68 11.61 9.77
C GLY A 352 21.77 11.68 8.71
N ILE A 353 21.48 11.25 7.49
CA ILE A 353 22.48 11.13 6.41
C ILE A 353 22.29 12.24 5.37
N VAL A 354 21.08 12.49 4.86
CA VAL A 354 20.88 13.38 3.71
C VAL A 354 20.75 14.84 4.13
N VAL A 355 19.96 15.15 5.17
CA VAL A 355 19.76 16.53 5.65
C VAL A 355 21.08 17.29 5.86
N PRO A 356 22.13 16.76 6.53
CA PRO A 356 23.39 17.48 6.74
C PRO A 356 24.08 17.92 5.45
N PHE A 357 23.79 17.28 4.32
CA PHE A 357 24.36 17.64 3.01
C PHE A 357 23.44 18.56 2.21
N MET A 358 22.15 18.59 2.53
CA MET A 358 21.16 19.46 1.85
C MET A 358 21.04 20.85 2.49
N ILE A 359 21.44 21.05 3.75
CA ILE A 359 21.38 22.37 4.43
C ILE A 359 22.70 23.13 4.33
N SER A 360 22.67 24.44 4.58
CA SER A 360 23.86 25.30 4.62
C SER A 360 24.67 25.11 5.90
N ASP A 361 26.01 25.14 5.78
CA ASP A 361 26.93 25.07 6.95
C ASP A 361 27.12 26.40 7.67
N VAL A 362 26.24 27.38 7.43
CA VAL A 362 26.28 28.70 8.11
C VAL A 362 25.75 28.53 9.53
N ARG A 363 26.39 29.16 10.50
CA ARG A 363 25.91 29.14 11.89
C ARG A 363 24.51 29.75 11.96
N GLU A 364 23.63 29.18 12.79
CA GLU A 364 22.23 29.57 12.88
C GLU A 364 22.02 31.07 13.17
N LYS A 365 22.95 31.66 13.96
CA LYS A 365 22.97 33.10 14.32
C LYS A 365 23.27 33.99 13.11
N ASP A 366 24.03 33.48 12.14
CA ASP A 366 24.54 34.23 10.99
C ASP A 366 23.67 34.03 9.74
N LYS A 367 22.60 33.22 9.83
CA LYS A 367 21.66 32.95 8.73
C LYS A 367 20.69 34.11 8.54
N SER A 368 20.58 34.61 7.31
CA SER A 368 19.48 35.51 6.90
C SER A 368 18.13 34.78 6.98
N ARG A 369 17.02 35.52 7.03
CA ARG A 369 15.66 34.94 7.02
C ARG A 369 15.44 34.03 5.80
N TRP A 370 15.89 34.46 4.62
CA TRP A 370 15.80 33.70 3.38
C TRP A 370 16.62 32.41 3.42
N LEU A 371 17.82 32.45 4.03
CA LEU A 371 18.63 31.24 4.16
C LEU A 371 18.01 30.23 5.12
N LYS A 372 17.37 30.71 6.21
CA LYS A 372 16.63 29.84 7.13
C LYS A 372 15.42 29.17 6.43
N LEU A 373 14.68 29.91 5.62
CA LEU A 373 13.57 29.39 4.84
C LEU A 373 14.06 28.35 3.80
N SER A 374 15.14 28.70 3.08
CA SER A 374 15.77 27.77 2.13
C SER A 374 16.25 26.47 2.82
N ASP A 375 16.88 26.56 3.98
CA ASP A 375 17.34 25.38 4.71
C ASP A 375 16.16 24.51 5.22
N LYS A 376 15.04 25.11 5.62
CA LYS A 376 13.81 24.37 5.95
C LYS A 376 13.26 23.62 4.74
N PHE A 377 13.17 24.29 3.59
CA PHE A 377 12.74 23.68 2.33
C PHE A 377 13.64 22.49 1.96
N TRP A 378 14.96 22.70 1.92
CA TRP A 378 15.91 21.65 1.59
C TRP A 378 15.97 20.53 2.64
N SER A 379 15.64 20.81 3.90
CA SER A 379 15.45 19.76 4.91
C SER A 379 14.23 18.90 4.61
N SER A 380 13.12 19.49 4.18
CA SER A 380 11.91 18.74 3.76
C SER A 380 12.21 17.86 2.56
N VAL A 381 12.87 18.40 1.52
CA VAL A 381 13.34 17.63 0.35
C VAL A 381 14.25 16.48 0.78
N ALA A 382 15.22 16.75 1.65
CA ALA A 382 16.21 15.76 2.10
C ALA A 382 15.60 14.58 2.87
N ILE A 383 14.50 14.79 3.56
CA ILE A 383 13.78 13.73 4.27
C ILE A 383 12.94 12.91 3.28
N GLN A 384 12.25 13.58 2.37
CA GLN A 384 11.35 12.92 1.41
C GLN A 384 12.11 12.22 0.29
N LEU A 385 13.19 12.79 -0.22
CA LEU A 385 13.94 12.27 -1.36
C LEU A 385 14.30 10.77 -1.23
N PRO A 386 14.94 10.30 -0.14
CA PRO A 386 15.21 8.87 0.01
C PRO A 386 13.95 8.01 0.19
N MET A 387 12.80 8.61 0.52
CA MET A 387 11.54 7.88 0.67
C MET A 387 10.81 7.67 -0.67
N LEU A 388 11.06 8.53 -1.67
CA LEU A 388 10.33 8.49 -2.95
C LEU A 388 10.34 7.11 -3.64
N PRO A 389 11.49 6.39 -3.77
CA PRO A 389 11.45 5.06 -4.37
C PRO A 389 10.59 4.06 -3.59
N VAL A 390 10.58 4.18 -2.25
CA VAL A 390 9.75 3.32 -1.38
C VAL A 390 8.26 3.66 -1.53
N VAL A 391 7.93 4.96 -1.68
CA VAL A 391 6.57 5.41 -1.98
C VAL A 391 6.12 4.84 -3.33
N ALA A 392 6.93 5.05 -4.38
CA ALA A 392 6.63 4.59 -5.72
C ALA A 392 6.50 3.05 -5.82
N MET A 393 7.25 2.28 -5.03
CA MET A 393 7.13 0.81 -4.98
C MET A 393 5.85 0.31 -4.29
N ASN A 394 5.26 1.10 -3.40
CA ASN A 394 4.10 0.67 -2.62
C ASN A 394 2.79 1.28 -3.07
N TYR A 395 2.84 2.47 -3.66
CA TYR A 395 1.65 3.21 -4.10
C TYR A 395 1.63 3.47 -5.60
N TYR A 396 2.75 3.18 -6.31
CA TYR A 396 2.91 3.37 -7.76
C TYR A 396 2.72 4.81 -8.23
N GLU A 397 2.77 5.76 -7.28
CA GLU A 397 2.60 7.20 -7.50
C GLU A 397 3.54 8.00 -6.59
N ILE A 398 3.81 9.24 -6.97
CA ILE A 398 4.63 10.19 -6.20
C ILE A 398 3.83 11.48 -6.00
N PRO A 399 3.57 11.90 -4.75
CA PRO A 399 2.93 13.18 -4.43
C PRO A 399 3.92 14.33 -4.65
N LEU A 400 3.86 14.99 -5.81
CA LEU A 400 4.83 16.03 -6.19
C LEU A 400 4.88 17.19 -5.20
N TYR A 401 3.72 17.63 -4.72
CA TYR A 401 3.59 18.79 -3.82
C TYR A 401 3.78 18.46 -2.34
N ALA A 402 4.02 17.20 -1.97
CA ALA A 402 4.19 16.78 -0.58
C ALA A 402 5.27 17.57 0.18
N VAL A 403 6.35 18.02 -0.52
CA VAL A 403 7.40 18.83 0.09
C VAL A 403 6.84 20.14 0.64
N PHE A 404 5.99 20.81 -0.13
CA PHE A 404 5.38 22.11 0.24
C PHE A 404 4.30 21.92 1.31
N VAL A 405 3.46 20.88 1.18
CA VAL A 405 2.44 20.56 2.18
C VAL A 405 3.10 20.26 3.52
N ASN A 406 4.12 19.43 3.55
CA ASN A 406 4.84 19.06 4.77
C ASN A 406 5.59 20.24 5.42
N LEU A 407 6.01 21.23 4.64
CA LEU A 407 6.63 22.44 5.16
C LEU A 407 5.67 23.26 6.04
N LEU A 408 4.36 23.21 5.75
CA LEU A 408 3.30 23.86 6.52
C LEU A 408 2.73 22.95 7.61
N VAL A 409 2.53 21.68 7.31
CA VAL A 409 1.88 20.70 8.17
C VAL A 409 2.75 20.36 9.38
N ILE A 410 4.03 20.00 9.17
CA ILE A 410 4.90 19.52 10.26
C ILE A 410 5.08 20.54 11.40
N PRO A 411 5.28 21.85 11.15
CA PRO A 411 5.39 22.84 12.23
C PRO A 411 4.12 23.03 13.07
N LEU A 412 2.95 22.78 12.49
CA LEU A 412 1.65 22.95 13.18
C LEU A 412 1.21 21.67 13.92
N LEU A 413 1.83 20.53 13.64
CA LEU A 413 1.50 19.25 14.28
C LEU A 413 1.55 19.29 15.82
N PRO A 414 2.53 19.96 16.49
CA PRO A 414 2.53 20.09 17.94
C PRO A 414 1.30 20.83 18.48
N VAL A 415 0.73 21.76 17.73
CA VAL A 415 -0.49 22.49 18.14
C VAL A 415 -1.67 21.52 18.17
N ILE A 416 -1.86 20.73 17.11
CA ILE A 416 -2.91 19.70 17.02
C ILE A 416 -2.75 18.72 18.18
N PHE A 417 -1.52 18.20 18.36
CA PHE A 417 -1.23 17.17 19.34
C PHE A 417 -1.48 17.64 20.78
N ILE A 418 -0.95 18.80 21.14
CA ILE A 418 -1.08 19.35 22.51
C ILE A 418 -2.53 19.73 22.78
N SER A 419 -3.16 20.48 21.88
CA SER A 419 -4.55 20.93 22.02
C SER A 419 -5.51 19.74 22.04
N GLY A 420 -5.37 18.75 21.16
CA GLY A 420 -6.18 17.54 21.15
C GLY A 420 -6.02 16.69 22.40
N LEU A 421 -4.78 16.52 22.91
CA LEU A 421 -4.51 15.77 24.12
C LEU A 421 -5.15 16.44 25.37
N PHE A 422 -5.04 17.75 25.48
CA PHE A 422 -5.69 18.48 26.59
C PHE A 422 -7.21 18.52 26.43
N ALA A 423 -7.71 18.65 25.20
CA ALA A 423 -9.14 18.63 24.93
C ALA A 423 -9.78 17.28 25.28
N SER A 424 -9.14 16.15 24.92
CA SER A 424 -9.63 14.82 25.27
C SER A 424 -9.60 14.59 26.78
N ALA A 425 -8.52 14.96 27.45
CA ALA A 425 -8.42 14.83 28.91
C ALA A 425 -9.42 15.71 29.66
N ALA A 426 -9.64 16.95 29.22
CA ALA A 426 -10.65 17.86 29.81
C ALA A 426 -12.08 17.41 29.47
N GLY A 427 -12.30 16.88 28.25
CA GLY A 427 -13.59 16.34 27.81
C GLY A 427 -14.05 15.16 28.66
N CYS A 428 -13.12 14.29 29.11
CA CYS A 428 -13.44 13.23 30.07
C CYS A 428 -13.99 13.75 31.41
N ILE A 429 -13.74 15.01 31.77
CA ILE A 429 -14.22 15.63 33.02
C ILE A 429 -15.47 16.48 32.75
N ALA A 430 -15.41 17.32 31.70
CA ALA A 430 -16.52 18.19 31.31
C ALA A 430 -16.39 18.58 29.82
N ALA A 431 -17.50 18.59 29.09
CA ALA A 431 -17.53 18.87 27.66
C ALA A 431 -17.13 20.33 27.32
N ILE A 432 -17.52 21.32 28.13
CA ILE A 432 -17.28 22.74 27.84
C ILE A 432 -15.79 23.09 27.80
N PRO A 433 -14.95 22.76 28.77
CA PRO A 433 -13.50 22.95 28.68
C PRO A 433 -12.89 22.19 27.49
N GLY A 434 -13.36 20.96 27.21
CA GLY A 434 -12.92 20.18 26.06
C GLY A 434 -13.17 20.90 24.75
N LYS A 435 -14.38 21.44 24.53
CA LYS A 435 -14.76 22.22 23.35
C LYS A 435 -13.89 23.47 23.14
N ILE A 436 -13.47 24.13 24.20
CA ILE A 436 -12.59 25.30 24.11
C ILE A 436 -11.17 24.87 23.74
N LEU A 437 -10.65 23.82 24.38
CA LEU A 437 -9.29 23.35 24.18
C LEU A 437 -9.07 22.66 22.83
N VAL A 438 -10.11 22.12 22.18
CA VAL A 438 -10.00 21.50 20.87
C VAL A 438 -9.89 22.51 19.71
N LEU A 439 -10.35 23.76 19.91
CA LEU A 439 -10.42 24.77 18.83
C LEU A 439 -9.11 24.97 18.05
N PRO A 440 -7.92 25.06 18.66
CA PRO A 440 -6.70 25.19 17.90
C PRO A 440 -6.45 23.99 16.98
N ALA A 441 -6.71 22.74 17.45
CA ALA A 441 -6.59 21.54 16.63
C ALA A 441 -7.61 21.54 15.50
N PHE A 442 -8.86 21.88 15.79
CA PHE A 442 -9.94 21.98 14.82
C PHE A 442 -9.57 22.90 13.64
N PHE A 443 -9.17 24.15 13.93
CA PHE A 443 -8.82 25.10 12.87
C PHE A 443 -7.58 24.64 12.06
N VAL A 444 -6.59 24.05 12.69
CA VAL A 444 -5.41 23.56 11.98
C VAL A 444 -5.76 22.35 11.10
N LEU A 445 -6.62 21.42 11.55
CA LEU A 445 -7.07 20.30 10.74
C LEU A 445 -7.93 20.74 9.55
N ARG A 446 -8.81 21.75 9.73
CA ARG A 446 -9.52 22.36 8.61
C ARG A 446 -8.59 23.05 7.61
N LEU A 447 -7.54 23.70 8.11
CA LEU A 447 -6.49 24.25 7.24
C LEU A 447 -5.78 23.13 6.45
N TYR A 448 -5.49 21.99 7.07
CA TYR A 448 -4.89 20.85 6.38
C TYR A 448 -5.81 20.29 5.28
N GLU A 449 -7.08 20.09 5.61
CA GLU A 449 -8.06 19.62 4.63
C GLU A 449 -8.15 20.60 3.44
N PHE A 450 -8.26 21.92 3.71
CA PHE A 450 -8.29 22.95 2.66
C PHE A 450 -7.02 22.91 1.78
N LEU A 451 -5.84 22.83 2.40
CA LEU A 451 -4.56 22.75 1.66
C LEU A 451 -4.49 21.51 0.80
N CYS A 452 -4.91 20.36 1.33
CA CYS A 452 -4.89 19.10 0.58
C CYS A 452 -5.88 19.14 -0.60
N ARG A 453 -7.12 19.59 -0.38
CA ARG A 453 -8.11 19.77 -1.45
C ARG A 453 -7.63 20.76 -2.52
N PHE A 454 -6.97 21.84 -2.13
CA PHE A 454 -6.36 22.78 -3.07
C PHE A 454 -5.22 22.12 -3.88
N VAL A 455 -4.35 21.35 -3.22
CA VAL A 455 -3.20 20.71 -3.89
C VAL A 455 -3.63 19.69 -4.92
N ILE A 456 -4.69 18.91 -4.68
CA ILE A 456 -5.15 17.91 -5.67
C ILE A 456 -5.75 18.56 -6.94
N THR A 457 -6.14 19.85 -6.90
CA THR A 457 -6.58 20.57 -8.10
C THR A 457 -5.43 21.07 -8.97
N LEU A 458 -4.19 20.97 -8.48
CA LEU A 458 -3.01 21.40 -9.23
C LEU A 458 -2.58 20.33 -10.24
N PRO A 459 -2.12 20.70 -11.44
CA PRO A 459 -1.66 19.74 -12.44
C PRO A 459 -0.47 18.92 -11.90
N GLY A 460 -0.52 17.60 -12.08
CA GLY A 460 0.52 16.68 -11.62
C GLY A 460 0.61 16.59 -10.08
N ALA A 461 -0.51 16.72 -9.37
CA ALA A 461 -0.55 16.58 -7.92
C ALA A 461 -0.02 15.21 -7.47
N ASP A 462 -0.38 14.19 -8.20
CA ASP A 462 0.16 12.83 -8.12
C ASP A 462 0.74 12.43 -9.48
N ILE A 463 1.95 11.94 -9.46
CA ILE A 463 2.60 11.41 -10.66
C ILE A 463 2.59 9.89 -10.57
N ILE A 464 1.79 9.24 -11.42
CA ILE A 464 1.77 7.80 -11.53
C ILE A 464 3.07 7.33 -12.18
N THR A 465 3.88 6.58 -11.44
CA THR A 465 5.21 6.12 -11.85
C THR A 465 5.21 4.72 -12.45
N GLY A 466 4.14 3.97 -12.20
CA GLY A 466 4.11 2.53 -12.45
C GLY A 466 4.96 1.74 -11.45
N SER A 467 5.02 0.44 -11.67
CA SER A 467 5.93 -0.45 -10.95
C SER A 467 7.38 -0.04 -11.19
N LEU A 468 8.16 0.05 -10.12
CA LEU A 468 9.54 0.52 -10.20
C LEU A 468 10.48 -0.66 -10.48
N PRO A 469 11.09 -0.78 -11.67
CA PRO A 469 12.05 -1.83 -11.93
C PRO A 469 13.32 -1.63 -11.07
N LEU A 470 13.92 -2.72 -10.64
CA LEU A 470 15.06 -2.70 -9.71
C LEU A 470 16.23 -1.83 -10.15
N TRP A 471 16.49 -1.73 -11.47
CA TRP A 471 17.57 -0.89 -11.96
C TRP A 471 17.38 0.60 -11.63
N LYS A 472 16.13 1.12 -11.68
CA LYS A 472 15.83 2.50 -11.28
C LYS A 472 16.10 2.73 -9.80
N PHE A 473 15.78 1.76 -8.95
CA PHE A 473 16.10 1.80 -7.53
C PHE A 473 17.62 1.92 -7.31
N PHE A 474 18.40 1.10 -7.99
CA PHE A 474 19.87 1.17 -7.90
C PHE A 474 20.43 2.50 -8.45
N VAL A 475 19.96 2.98 -9.59
CA VAL A 475 20.38 4.25 -10.18
C VAL A 475 20.05 5.41 -9.24
N PHE A 476 18.86 5.41 -8.65
CA PHE A 476 18.42 6.44 -7.72
C PHE A 476 19.32 6.54 -6.48
N TYR A 477 19.51 5.43 -5.76
CA TYR A 477 20.34 5.46 -4.55
C TYR A 477 21.84 5.65 -4.83
N THR A 478 22.33 5.19 -5.98
CA THR A 478 23.69 5.50 -6.44
C THR A 478 23.83 6.99 -6.74
N GLY A 479 22.87 7.59 -7.42
CA GLY A 479 22.82 9.04 -7.67
C GLY A 479 22.80 9.84 -6.36
N LEU A 480 22.00 9.41 -5.39
CA LEU A 480 21.95 10.03 -4.06
C LEU A 480 23.30 9.91 -3.32
N LEU A 481 23.97 8.77 -3.44
CA LEU A 481 25.32 8.57 -2.86
C LEU A 481 26.35 9.49 -3.54
N ILE A 482 26.35 9.58 -4.88
CA ILE A 482 27.22 10.48 -5.65
C ILE A 482 26.99 11.93 -5.21
N PHE A 483 25.72 12.34 -5.01
CA PHE A 483 25.39 13.66 -4.47
C PHE A 483 26.05 13.91 -3.10
N ILE A 484 25.89 12.98 -2.16
CA ILE A 484 26.50 13.09 -0.81
C ILE A 484 28.02 13.24 -0.91
N ILE A 485 28.67 12.41 -1.73
CA ILE A 485 30.13 12.46 -1.95
C ILE A 485 30.52 13.82 -2.56
N SER A 486 29.81 14.29 -3.59
CA SER A 486 30.07 15.56 -4.26
C SER A 486 30.00 16.74 -3.29
N VAL A 487 28.95 16.79 -2.46
CA VAL A 487 28.81 17.83 -1.43
C VAL A 487 29.91 17.71 -0.36
N LYS A 488 30.30 16.49 0.04
CA LYS A 488 31.42 16.28 0.97
C LYS A 488 32.74 16.79 0.42
N VAL A 489 33.02 16.59 -0.86
CA VAL A 489 34.20 17.13 -1.56
C VAL A 489 34.14 18.66 -1.63
N LEU A 490 32.97 19.23 -2.00
CA LEU A 490 32.80 20.69 -2.01
C LEU A 490 33.03 21.32 -0.63
N LYS A 491 32.56 20.69 0.45
CA LYS A 491 32.77 21.15 1.82
C LYS A 491 34.25 21.16 2.24
N ARG A 492 35.08 20.24 1.75
CA ARG A 492 36.52 20.21 2.02
C ARG A 492 37.31 21.36 1.34
N LYS A 493 36.76 21.89 0.22
CA LYS A 493 37.40 22.98 -0.56
C LYS A 493 36.89 24.38 -0.19
N LYS A 494 36.19 24.53 0.93
CA LYS A 494 35.42 25.72 1.31
C LYS A 494 36.28 26.93 1.73
N ASP A 495 37.56 26.75 2.06
CA ASP A 495 38.34 27.73 2.88
C ASP A 495 38.60 29.07 2.18
N ASP A 496 38.64 29.18 0.85
CA ASP A 496 38.99 30.40 0.15
C ASP A 496 37.86 31.20 -0.55
N LYS A 497 36.67 30.61 -0.80
CA LYS A 497 35.60 31.25 -1.59
C LYS A 497 34.19 30.87 -1.16
N LYS A 498 33.75 31.39 -0.03
CA LYS A 498 32.43 31.11 0.55
C LYS A 498 31.25 31.33 -0.41
N GLN A 499 31.30 32.37 -1.25
CA GLN A 499 30.21 32.69 -2.20
C GLN A 499 30.14 31.66 -3.35
N GLU A 500 31.28 31.29 -3.91
CA GLU A 500 31.38 30.27 -4.96
C GLU A 500 30.91 28.91 -4.47
N TYR A 501 31.29 28.54 -3.22
CA TYR A 501 30.78 27.32 -2.58
C TYR A 501 29.24 27.30 -2.46
N MET A 502 28.61 28.40 -2.04
CA MET A 502 27.16 28.48 -1.88
C MET A 502 26.44 28.35 -3.22
N VAL A 503 26.97 28.92 -4.29
CA VAL A 503 26.43 28.80 -5.65
C VAL A 503 26.56 27.35 -6.14
N LYS A 504 27.75 26.74 -6.03
CA LYS A 504 27.97 25.35 -6.41
C LYS A 504 27.06 24.39 -5.65
N LEU A 505 26.89 24.61 -4.34
CA LEU A 505 26.01 23.80 -3.52
C LEU A 505 24.54 23.92 -3.96
N ARG A 506 24.05 25.13 -4.30
CA ARG A 506 22.69 25.32 -4.83
C ARG A 506 22.49 24.57 -6.16
N ILE A 507 23.40 24.72 -7.09
CA ILE A 507 23.33 24.03 -8.39
C ILE A 507 23.34 22.51 -8.19
N THR A 508 24.26 22.00 -7.38
CA THR A 508 24.35 20.54 -7.12
C THR A 508 23.08 19.99 -6.52
N ARG A 509 22.42 20.71 -5.57
CA ARG A 509 21.14 20.30 -4.98
C ARG A 509 20.03 20.22 -6.04
N VAL A 510 19.87 21.29 -6.83
CA VAL A 510 18.82 21.36 -7.84
C VAL A 510 19.04 20.26 -8.90
N VAL A 511 20.23 20.19 -9.47
CA VAL A 511 20.57 19.20 -10.51
C VAL A 511 20.34 17.76 -10.01
N CYS A 512 20.82 17.47 -8.80
CA CYS A 512 20.63 16.14 -8.23
C CYS A 512 19.14 15.82 -7.99
N THR A 513 18.37 16.75 -7.40
CA THR A 513 16.95 16.52 -7.13
C THR A 513 16.18 16.32 -8.41
N VAL A 514 16.42 17.16 -9.45
CA VAL A 514 15.78 17.01 -10.77
C VAL A 514 16.16 15.67 -11.40
N PHE A 515 17.44 15.32 -11.41
CA PHE A 515 17.91 14.04 -11.98
C PHE A 515 17.22 12.85 -11.29
N LEU A 516 17.20 12.83 -9.96
CA LEU A 516 16.59 11.75 -9.20
C LEU A 516 15.06 11.65 -9.43
N MET A 517 14.38 12.79 -9.59
CA MET A 517 12.97 12.81 -9.97
C MET A 517 12.77 12.25 -11.39
N CYS A 518 13.58 12.68 -12.36
CA CYS A 518 13.50 12.16 -13.73
C CYS A 518 13.68 10.63 -13.78
N VAL A 519 14.61 10.06 -12.99
CA VAL A 519 14.82 8.60 -12.92
C VAL A 519 13.55 7.87 -12.51
N LEU A 520 12.74 8.44 -11.60
CA LEU A 520 11.50 7.81 -11.13
C LEU A 520 10.35 7.99 -12.13
N VAL A 521 10.24 9.17 -12.74
CA VAL A 521 9.09 9.57 -13.56
C VAL A 521 9.16 8.99 -14.98
N ILE A 522 10.36 8.79 -15.54
CA ILE A 522 10.51 8.24 -16.90
C ILE A 522 9.91 6.83 -16.93
N LYS A 523 8.85 6.64 -17.70
CA LYS A 523 8.23 5.34 -17.92
C LYS A 523 8.95 4.59 -19.05
N PRO A 524 9.05 3.25 -19.00
CA PRO A 524 9.47 2.46 -20.16
C PRO A 524 8.44 2.62 -21.30
N SER A 525 8.84 2.33 -22.53
CA SER A 525 7.91 2.28 -23.66
C SER A 525 6.83 1.24 -23.43
N HIS A 526 5.62 1.57 -23.77
CA HIS A 526 4.49 0.67 -23.66
C HIS A 526 4.53 -0.38 -24.79
N THR A 527 4.11 -1.59 -24.47
CA THR A 527 3.91 -2.69 -25.42
C THR A 527 2.45 -3.10 -25.35
N LYS A 528 1.93 -3.64 -26.46
CA LYS A 528 0.61 -4.27 -26.53
C LYS A 528 0.42 -5.26 -25.38
N GLU A 529 -0.71 -5.15 -24.67
CA GLU A 529 -0.99 -5.94 -23.48
C GLU A 529 -2.51 -6.07 -23.24
N LEU A 530 -2.97 -7.29 -22.98
CA LEU A 530 -4.32 -7.58 -22.51
C LEU A 530 -4.21 -8.21 -21.13
N ASP A 531 -4.99 -7.69 -20.19
CA ASP A 531 -5.07 -8.22 -18.85
C ASP A 531 -6.53 -8.48 -18.45
N VAL A 532 -6.84 -9.72 -18.08
CA VAL A 532 -8.13 -10.08 -17.46
C VAL A 532 -7.90 -10.21 -15.97
N LEU A 533 -8.50 -9.33 -15.19
CA LEU A 533 -8.31 -9.23 -13.75
C LEU A 533 -9.12 -10.29 -13.00
N ASP A 534 -8.57 -10.84 -11.94
CA ASP A 534 -9.34 -11.58 -10.95
C ASP A 534 -10.12 -10.59 -10.08
N VAL A 535 -11.30 -10.24 -10.52
CA VAL A 535 -12.26 -9.43 -9.74
C VAL A 535 -13.20 -10.28 -8.88
N GLY A 536 -13.04 -11.61 -8.88
CA GLY A 536 -13.97 -12.55 -8.31
C GLY A 536 -15.10 -12.86 -9.28
N GLN A 537 -16.37 -12.81 -8.86
CA GLN A 537 -17.52 -12.97 -9.74
C GLN A 537 -17.84 -11.62 -10.39
N GLY A 538 -17.48 -11.47 -11.67
CA GLY A 538 -17.61 -10.27 -12.48
C GLY A 538 -16.52 -10.15 -13.53
N ASP A 539 -16.47 -9.05 -14.24
CA ASP A 539 -15.51 -8.76 -15.29
C ASP A 539 -14.71 -7.49 -14.99
N GLY A 540 -13.45 -7.52 -15.41
CA GLY A 540 -12.56 -6.36 -15.41
C GLY A 540 -11.39 -6.65 -16.34
N ILE A 541 -11.38 -5.99 -17.51
CA ILE A 541 -10.41 -6.29 -18.56
C ILE A 541 -9.73 -5.00 -19.00
N PHE A 542 -8.42 -5.02 -19.02
CA PHE A 542 -7.60 -3.92 -19.51
C PHE A 542 -6.96 -4.28 -20.84
N TYR A 543 -6.96 -3.35 -21.78
CA TYR A 543 -6.22 -3.51 -23.03
C TYR A 543 -5.42 -2.24 -23.36
N ARG A 544 -4.18 -2.43 -23.76
CA ARG A 544 -3.30 -1.39 -24.27
C ARG A 544 -2.92 -1.71 -25.71
N PHE A 545 -3.24 -0.80 -26.62
CA PHE A 545 -2.91 -0.90 -28.04
C PHE A 545 -1.42 -0.62 -28.29
N ASP A 546 -0.91 -1.07 -29.43
CA ASP A 546 0.45 -0.72 -29.90
C ASP A 546 0.62 0.80 -30.02
N SER A 547 -0.42 1.56 -30.38
CA SER A 547 -0.43 3.04 -30.37
C SER A 547 -0.25 3.65 -28.97
N GLY A 548 -0.44 2.88 -27.92
CA GLY A 548 -0.44 3.34 -26.53
C GLY A 548 -1.80 3.82 -26.04
N CYS A 549 -2.87 3.70 -26.84
CA CYS A 549 -4.24 3.91 -26.37
C CYS A 549 -4.58 2.85 -25.33
N GLU A 550 -5.22 3.25 -24.24
CA GLU A 550 -5.54 2.40 -23.10
C GLU A 550 -7.04 2.36 -22.88
N ILE A 551 -7.60 1.15 -22.90
CA ILE A 551 -9.03 0.93 -22.67
C ILE A 551 -9.26 0.01 -21.48
N PHE A 552 -10.43 0.14 -20.87
CA PHE A 552 -10.91 -0.77 -19.84
C PHE A 552 -12.32 -1.26 -20.19
N ILE A 553 -12.61 -2.52 -19.93
CA ILE A 553 -13.88 -3.15 -20.26
C ILE A 553 -14.49 -3.65 -18.96
N ASP A 554 -15.69 -3.20 -18.66
CA ASP A 554 -16.43 -3.46 -17.43
C ASP A 554 -15.66 -3.03 -16.17
N GLY A 555 -15.71 -3.76 -15.09
CA GLY A 555 -14.99 -3.46 -13.85
C GLY A 555 -15.89 -3.58 -12.64
N GLY A 556 -16.50 -4.73 -12.45
CA GLY A 556 -17.39 -4.96 -11.32
C GLY A 556 -17.15 -6.27 -10.60
N SER A 557 -17.86 -6.46 -9.48
CA SER A 557 -17.83 -7.71 -8.72
C SER A 557 -19.05 -7.82 -7.81
N THR A 558 -19.60 -9.03 -7.69
CA THR A 558 -20.67 -9.33 -6.71
C THR A 558 -20.16 -9.90 -5.40
N ASP A 559 -18.92 -10.39 -5.33
CA ASP A 559 -18.33 -11.01 -4.13
C ASP A 559 -17.18 -10.21 -3.51
N LYS A 560 -16.37 -9.52 -4.30
CA LYS A 560 -15.30 -8.62 -3.79
C LYS A 560 -15.83 -7.21 -3.60
N LYS A 561 -15.68 -6.67 -2.39
CA LYS A 561 -16.07 -5.29 -2.07
C LYS A 561 -14.97 -4.30 -2.43
N GLN A 562 -15.39 -3.10 -2.86
CA GLN A 562 -14.48 -2.02 -3.23
C GLN A 562 -13.46 -2.47 -4.29
N VAL A 563 -13.95 -3.15 -5.33
CA VAL A 563 -13.12 -3.71 -6.41
C VAL A 563 -12.40 -2.61 -7.18
N GLY A 564 -13.03 -1.46 -7.41
CA GLY A 564 -12.42 -0.29 -8.02
C GLY A 564 -11.22 0.22 -7.22
N GLN A 565 -11.40 0.42 -5.92
CA GLN A 565 -10.36 0.96 -5.03
C GLN A 565 -9.26 -0.05 -4.70
N ASN A 566 -9.59 -1.33 -4.53
CA ASN A 566 -8.65 -2.33 -4.03
C ASN A 566 -7.97 -3.16 -5.12
N ILE A 567 -8.53 -3.23 -6.33
CA ILE A 567 -8.01 -4.04 -7.45
C ILE A 567 -7.74 -3.17 -8.67
N ILE A 568 -8.75 -2.48 -9.21
CA ILE A 568 -8.62 -1.78 -10.51
C ILE A 568 -7.66 -0.59 -10.41
N LEU A 569 -7.85 0.34 -9.49
CA LEU A 569 -6.97 1.50 -9.34
C LEU A 569 -5.52 1.11 -9.02
N PRO A 570 -5.24 0.18 -8.08
CA PRO A 570 -3.88 -0.31 -7.85
C PRO A 570 -3.27 -0.97 -9.09
N PHE A 571 -4.04 -1.74 -9.86
CA PHE A 571 -3.59 -2.34 -11.13
C PHE A 571 -3.21 -1.27 -12.16
N LEU A 572 -4.09 -0.29 -12.40
CA LEU A 572 -3.83 0.80 -13.35
C LEU A 572 -2.57 1.59 -12.94
N LYS A 573 -2.47 1.95 -11.65
CA LYS A 573 -1.28 2.65 -11.14
C LYS A 573 -0.02 1.81 -11.24
N TYR A 574 -0.08 0.49 -10.97
CA TYR A 574 1.05 -0.44 -11.10
C TYR A 574 1.57 -0.49 -12.54
N ASN A 575 0.66 -0.53 -13.52
CA ASN A 575 0.99 -0.55 -14.94
C ASN A 575 1.32 0.84 -15.53
N GLY A 576 1.36 1.87 -14.67
CA GLY A 576 1.73 3.22 -15.06
C GLY A 576 0.68 3.95 -15.89
N VAL A 577 -0.56 3.46 -15.89
CA VAL A 577 -1.71 4.05 -16.58
C VAL A 577 -2.11 5.31 -15.85
N SER A 578 -2.14 6.44 -16.54
CA SER A 578 -2.47 7.75 -15.94
C SER A 578 -3.90 8.19 -16.23
N SER A 579 -4.44 7.74 -17.36
CA SER A 579 -5.83 7.96 -17.79
C SER A 579 -6.29 6.77 -18.63
N ILE A 580 -7.56 6.52 -18.66
CA ILE A 580 -8.19 5.56 -19.58
C ILE A 580 -8.87 6.35 -20.69
N SER A 581 -8.52 6.05 -21.94
CA SER A 581 -9.10 6.74 -23.11
C SER A 581 -10.57 6.34 -23.29
N TYR A 582 -10.87 5.03 -23.22
CA TYR A 582 -12.24 4.54 -23.34
C TYR A 582 -12.51 3.46 -22.29
N TRP A 583 -13.59 3.64 -21.54
CA TRP A 583 -14.09 2.63 -20.61
C TRP A 583 -15.40 2.05 -21.17
N PHE A 584 -15.34 0.82 -21.67
CA PHE A 584 -16.49 0.13 -22.22
C PHE A 584 -17.30 -0.50 -21.10
N VAL A 585 -18.62 -0.35 -21.14
CA VAL A 585 -19.55 -0.98 -20.20
C VAL A 585 -20.52 -1.85 -21.00
N SER A 586 -20.45 -3.16 -20.77
CA SER A 586 -21.30 -4.11 -21.46
C SER A 586 -22.77 -3.92 -21.10
N HIS A 587 -23.09 -3.91 -19.80
CA HIS A 587 -24.41 -3.69 -19.24
C HIS A 587 -24.32 -3.19 -17.78
N ALA A 588 -25.47 -2.85 -17.15
CA ALA A 588 -25.48 -2.14 -15.88
C ALA A 588 -25.63 -3.04 -14.63
N ASP A 589 -25.22 -4.31 -14.68
CA ASP A 589 -25.22 -5.16 -13.51
C ASP A 589 -23.98 -4.91 -12.63
N ASN A 590 -24.12 -5.16 -11.32
CA ASN A 590 -23.09 -4.82 -10.35
C ASN A 590 -21.74 -5.51 -10.58
N ASP A 591 -21.73 -6.70 -11.15
CA ASP A 591 -20.51 -7.43 -11.52
C ASP A 591 -19.79 -6.84 -12.74
N HIS A 592 -20.36 -5.83 -13.37
CA HIS A 592 -19.76 -5.10 -14.49
C HIS A 592 -19.48 -3.62 -14.18
N ILE A 593 -20.29 -2.95 -13.32
CA ILE A 593 -20.18 -1.50 -13.12
C ILE A 593 -19.73 -1.05 -11.72
N SER A 594 -19.76 -1.92 -10.69
CA SER A 594 -19.53 -1.48 -9.31
C SER A 594 -18.14 -0.85 -9.10
N GLY A 595 -17.11 -1.37 -9.74
CA GLY A 595 -15.76 -0.82 -9.66
C GLY A 595 -15.60 0.47 -10.47
N LEU A 596 -16.23 0.61 -11.64
CA LEU A 596 -16.23 1.86 -12.41
C LEU A 596 -16.82 3.00 -11.58
N ALA A 597 -17.94 2.73 -10.89
CA ALA A 597 -18.56 3.72 -10.02
C ALA A 597 -17.60 4.22 -8.90
N GLU A 598 -16.78 3.32 -8.34
CA GLU A 598 -15.76 3.64 -7.33
C GLU A 598 -14.56 4.38 -7.94
N VAL A 599 -14.14 4.02 -9.16
CA VAL A 599 -13.05 4.69 -9.88
C VAL A 599 -13.43 6.13 -10.22
N LEU A 600 -14.67 6.37 -10.66
CA LEU A 600 -15.20 7.73 -10.88
C LEU A 600 -15.17 8.56 -9.58
N GLU A 601 -15.62 7.99 -8.46
CA GLU A 601 -15.57 8.67 -7.15
C GLU A 601 -14.18 9.03 -6.69
N SER A 602 -13.17 8.24 -7.07
CA SER A 602 -11.78 8.52 -6.75
C SER A 602 -11.20 9.72 -7.51
N GLY A 603 -11.89 10.20 -8.55
CA GLY A 603 -11.41 11.26 -9.43
C GLY A 603 -10.31 10.82 -10.40
N TYR A 604 -10.15 9.51 -10.64
CA TYR A 604 -9.22 8.99 -11.64
C TYR A 604 -9.65 9.43 -13.05
N GLN A 605 -8.67 9.76 -13.90
CA GLN A 605 -8.96 10.31 -15.23
C GLN A 605 -9.47 9.24 -16.19
N ILE A 606 -10.72 9.40 -16.64
CA ILE A 606 -11.35 8.66 -17.71
C ILE A 606 -11.77 9.69 -18.75
N GLU A 607 -11.41 9.50 -20.02
CA GLU A 607 -11.75 10.44 -21.08
C GLU A 607 -13.18 10.21 -21.57
N HIS A 608 -13.51 8.94 -21.87
CA HIS A 608 -14.83 8.56 -22.37
C HIS A 608 -15.31 7.26 -21.72
N ILE A 609 -16.59 7.21 -21.39
CA ILE A 609 -17.30 5.96 -21.10
C ILE A 609 -18.12 5.59 -22.34
N VAL A 610 -18.03 4.32 -22.75
CA VAL A 610 -18.69 3.80 -23.94
C VAL A 610 -19.77 2.80 -23.54
N VAL A 611 -21.01 3.04 -23.98
CA VAL A 611 -22.17 2.23 -23.64
C VAL A 611 -23.00 1.98 -24.90
N ALA A 612 -23.88 0.97 -24.89
CA ALA A 612 -24.84 0.75 -25.96
C ALA A 612 -25.88 1.91 -26.06
N GLU A 613 -26.30 2.31 -27.27
CA GLU A 613 -27.35 3.33 -27.46
C GLU A 613 -28.66 2.91 -26.78
N THR A 614 -28.98 1.64 -26.83
CA THR A 614 -30.19 1.04 -26.23
C THR A 614 -30.15 1.09 -24.68
N ALA A 615 -28.99 1.19 -24.06
CA ALA A 615 -28.82 1.27 -22.60
C ALA A 615 -29.30 2.62 -21.99
N ARG A 616 -29.68 3.62 -22.82
CA ARG A 616 -30.28 4.90 -22.36
C ARG A 616 -31.55 4.72 -21.54
N THR A 617 -32.27 3.64 -21.76
CA THR A 617 -33.55 3.36 -21.08
C THR A 617 -33.39 2.57 -19.79
N ASP A 618 -32.21 2.03 -19.51
CA ASP A 618 -31.92 1.33 -18.26
C ASP A 618 -31.68 2.30 -17.11
N GLU A 619 -32.36 2.09 -15.98
CA GLU A 619 -32.31 2.99 -14.82
C GLU A 619 -30.94 3.01 -14.17
N ALA A 620 -30.27 1.85 -14.02
CA ALA A 620 -28.94 1.77 -13.41
C ALA A 620 -27.86 2.38 -14.32
N MET A 621 -27.97 2.19 -15.64
CA MET A 621 -27.12 2.84 -16.62
C MET A 621 -27.31 4.36 -16.61
N ALA A 622 -28.55 4.83 -16.52
CA ALA A 622 -28.84 6.26 -16.42
C ALA A 622 -28.23 6.89 -15.15
N GLU A 623 -28.20 6.15 -14.02
CA GLU A 623 -27.54 6.60 -12.79
C GLU A 623 -26.01 6.66 -12.97
N LEU A 624 -25.41 5.66 -13.61
CA LEU A 624 -23.98 5.65 -13.94
C LEU A 624 -23.60 6.81 -14.86
N ILE A 625 -24.38 7.06 -15.92
CA ILE A 625 -24.19 8.17 -16.87
C ILE A 625 -24.27 9.51 -16.14
N LYS A 626 -25.26 9.69 -15.27
CA LYS A 626 -25.39 10.90 -14.45
C LYS A 626 -24.17 11.09 -13.56
N LYS A 627 -23.65 10.00 -12.97
CA LYS A 627 -22.45 10.02 -12.17
C LYS A 627 -21.24 10.41 -13.00
N ALA A 628 -21.04 9.81 -14.18
CA ALA A 628 -19.98 10.16 -15.12
C ALA A 628 -19.96 11.66 -15.43
N HIS A 629 -21.10 12.23 -15.79
CA HIS A 629 -21.23 13.67 -16.06
C HIS A 629 -20.92 14.54 -14.83
N THR A 630 -21.22 14.07 -13.62
CA THR A 630 -20.88 14.80 -12.37
C THR A 630 -19.38 14.93 -12.19
N PHE A 631 -18.62 13.93 -12.65
CA PHE A 631 -17.15 13.93 -12.64
C PHE A 631 -16.51 14.47 -13.93
N GLY A 632 -17.33 14.97 -14.88
CA GLY A 632 -16.87 15.59 -16.12
C GLY A 632 -16.39 14.60 -17.18
N VAL A 633 -16.88 13.36 -17.13
CA VAL A 633 -16.55 12.30 -18.10
C VAL A 633 -17.63 12.27 -19.18
N ASP A 634 -17.20 12.28 -20.45
CA ASP A 634 -18.09 12.19 -21.61
C ASP A 634 -18.54 10.74 -21.84
N VAL A 635 -19.80 10.58 -22.29
CA VAL A 635 -20.38 9.27 -22.59
C VAL A 635 -20.65 9.14 -24.08
N ILE A 636 -20.06 8.12 -24.70
CA ILE A 636 -20.25 7.75 -26.11
C ILE A 636 -21.25 6.60 -26.18
N PHE A 637 -22.18 6.70 -27.11
CA PHE A 637 -23.18 5.68 -27.36
C PHE A 637 -22.89 4.98 -28.67
N LEU A 638 -22.83 3.65 -28.66
CA LEU A 638 -22.57 2.84 -29.84
C LEU A 638 -23.78 1.96 -30.19
N SER A 639 -23.93 1.72 -31.49
CA SER A 639 -24.85 0.75 -32.09
C SER A 639 -24.06 -0.18 -33.02
N ALA A 640 -24.70 -1.31 -33.37
CA ALA A 640 -24.11 -2.29 -34.28
C ALA A 640 -23.64 -1.62 -35.59
N GLY A 641 -22.42 -1.89 -36.00
CA GLY A 641 -21.75 -1.30 -37.15
C GLY A 641 -20.92 -0.05 -36.85
N ASP A 642 -21.05 0.57 -35.68
CA ASP A 642 -20.20 1.70 -35.31
C ASP A 642 -18.75 1.25 -35.10
N VAL A 643 -17.81 2.09 -35.48
CA VAL A 643 -16.36 1.81 -35.39
C VAL A 643 -15.66 2.93 -34.67
N ILE A 644 -14.82 2.59 -33.68
CA ILE A 644 -13.87 3.49 -33.07
C ILE A 644 -12.48 3.14 -33.62
N GLU A 645 -11.88 4.06 -34.39
CA GLU A 645 -10.52 3.91 -34.90
C GLU A 645 -9.52 4.54 -33.91
N MET A 646 -8.47 3.79 -33.55
CA MET A 646 -7.40 4.21 -32.62
C MET A 646 -6.20 4.75 -33.40
N THR A 647 -6.41 5.74 -34.30
CA THR A 647 -5.33 6.28 -35.13
C THR A 647 -4.47 7.26 -34.37
N HIS A 648 -3.18 6.94 -34.13
CA HIS A 648 -2.15 7.97 -34.01
C HIS A 648 -1.70 8.44 -35.40
N VAL A 649 -1.94 9.71 -35.67
CA VAL A 649 -1.30 10.38 -36.84
C VAL A 649 0.19 10.53 -36.50
N ASN A 650 0.99 9.56 -36.89
CA ASN A 650 2.42 9.74 -36.97
C ASN A 650 2.75 10.64 -38.14
N ASP A 651 3.63 11.64 -37.94
CA ASP A 651 4.10 12.62 -38.95
C ASP A 651 4.71 11.99 -40.21
N ASP A 652 4.87 10.69 -40.27
CA ASP A 652 5.54 9.94 -41.35
C ASP A 652 4.60 9.22 -42.35
N ASN A 653 3.30 9.50 -42.40
CA ASN A 653 2.38 8.94 -43.42
C ASN A 653 2.44 7.40 -43.63
N GLN A 654 2.86 6.59 -42.68
CA GLN A 654 2.77 5.14 -42.73
C GLN A 654 1.70 4.65 -41.77
N THR A 655 0.47 4.49 -42.29
CA THR A 655 -0.65 3.80 -41.65
C THR A 655 -0.55 2.31 -41.95
N ASP A 656 0.29 1.58 -41.25
CA ASP A 656 0.51 0.15 -41.52
C ASP A 656 -0.13 -0.82 -40.51
N LYS A 657 -0.80 -0.33 -39.47
CA LYS A 657 -1.53 -1.21 -38.53
C LYS A 657 -2.95 -0.70 -38.32
N GLN A 658 -3.93 -1.54 -38.58
CA GLN A 658 -5.32 -1.23 -38.28
C GLN A 658 -5.59 -1.50 -36.81
N GLU A 659 -5.83 -0.46 -36.04
CA GLU A 659 -6.30 -0.53 -34.65
C GLU A 659 -7.73 -0.02 -34.59
N SER A 660 -8.68 -0.89 -34.29
CA SER A 660 -10.11 -0.54 -34.29
C SER A 660 -10.93 -1.38 -33.32
N ILE A 661 -12.02 -0.81 -32.88
CA ILE A 661 -13.09 -1.50 -32.14
C ILE A 661 -14.36 -1.35 -32.95
N VAL A 662 -14.96 -2.47 -33.33
CA VAL A 662 -16.21 -2.54 -34.10
C VAL A 662 -17.32 -3.02 -33.19
N CYS A 663 -18.36 -2.22 -32.99
CA CYS A 663 -19.54 -2.61 -32.26
C CYS A 663 -20.31 -3.65 -33.08
N LEU A 664 -20.55 -4.82 -32.51
CA LEU A 664 -21.28 -5.90 -33.14
C LEU A 664 -22.78 -5.90 -32.77
N TYR A 665 -23.09 -5.44 -31.54
CA TYR A 665 -24.40 -5.51 -30.91
C TYR A 665 -24.50 -4.55 -29.71
N PRO A 666 -25.67 -4.01 -29.37
CA PRO A 666 -26.98 -4.15 -30.06
C PRO A 666 -27.12 -3.19 -31.23
N GLY A 667 -28.06 -3.51 -32.15
CA GLY A 667 -28.54 -2.57 -33.17
C GLY A 667 -29.60 -1.61 -32.61
N ASN A 668 -29.87 -0.53 -33.32
CA ASN A 668 -30.82 0.53 -32.88
C ASN A 668 -32.27 0.04 -32.66
N ASP A 669 -32.67 -1.01 -33.35
CA ASP A 669 -34.00 -1.59 -33.28
C ASP A 669 -34.13 -2.74 -32.30
N ASP A 670 -33.02 -3.13 -31.66
CA ASP A 670 -32.99 -4.18 -30.66
C ASP A 670 -33.52 -3.66 -29.33
N PHE A 671 -34.51 -4.32 -28.80
CA PHE A 671 -35.10 -4.02 -27.48
C PHE A 671 -35.52 -5.29 -26.78
N TYR A 672 -34.97 -5.56 -25.63
CA TYR A 672 -35.25 -6.68 -24.76
C TYR A 672 -35.44 -6.21 -23.32
N GLU A 673 -36.17 -6.96 -22.50
CA GLU A 673 -36.40 -6.63 -21.10
C GLU A 673 -35.20 -7.03 -20.20
N ASP A 674 -34.47 -8.08 -20.60
CA ASP A 674 -33.30 -8.56 -19.87
C ASP A 674 -32.06 -7.74 -20.27
N ARG A 675 -31.26 -7.34 -19.27
CA ARG A 675 -30.04 -6.57 -19.47
C ARG A 675 -28.95 -7.38 -20.19
N ASN A 676 -28.90 -8.68 -19.96
CA ASN A 676 -27.94 -9.56 -20.61
C ASN A 676 -28.19 -9.63 -22.12
N ASP A 677 -29.47 -9.58 -22.52
CA ASP A 677 -29.86 -9.55 -23.94
C ASP A 677 -29.48 -8.24 -24.64
N MET A 678 -29.04 -7.21 -23.91
CA MET A 678 -28.71 -5.88 -24.42
C MET A 678 -27.24 -5.50 -24.21
N CYS A 679 -26.37 -6.49 -23.94
CA CYS A 679 -24.96 -6.24 -23.70
C CYS A 679 -24.26 -5.63 -24.90
N LEU A 680 -23.50 -4.56 -24.69
CA LEU A 680 -22.58 -4.01 -25.70
C LEU A 680 -21.52 -5.06 -26.03
N SER A 681 -21.60 -5.60 -27.24
CA SER A 681 -20.66 -6.61 -27.77
C SER A 681 -19.83 -6.01 -28.89
N PHE A 682 -18.52 -6.26 -28.87
CA PHE A 682 -17.63 -5.68 -29.87
C PHE A 682 -16.42 -6.58 -30.18
N LYS A 683 -15.84 -6.36 -31.34
CA LYS A 683 -14.60 -6.94 -31.79
C LYS A 683 -13.50 -5.89 -31.74
N LEU A 684 -12.41 -6.19 -31.03
CA LEU A 684 -11.19 -5.42 -30.99
C LEU A 684 -10.19 -6.00 -32.00
N THR A 685 -9.54 -5.14 -32.77
CA THR A 685 -8.45 -5.52 -33.70
C THR A 685 -7.26 -4.59 -33.46
N ASP A 686 -6.07 -5.18 -33.37
CA ASP A 686 -4.79 -4.47 -33.20
C ASP A 686 -3.69 -5.22 -33.96
N GLY A 687 -3.50 -4.87 -35.23
CA GLY A 687 -2.57 -5.59 -36.10
C GLY A 687 -2.90 -7.08 -36.21
N ASP A 688 -1.98 -7.91 -35.71
CA ASP A 688 -2.12 -9.38 -35.76
C ASP A 688 -2.98 -9.97 -34.62
N PHE A 689 -3.44 -9.15 -33.71
CA PHE A 689 -4.28 -9.57 -32.59
C PHE A 689 -5.73 -9.16 -32.78
N SER A 690 -6.64 -10.06 -32.44
CA SER A 690 -8.08 -9.74 -32.38
C SER A 690 -8.75 -10.43 -31.20
N GLY A 691 -9.72 -9.74 -30.59
CA GLY A 691 -10.48 -10.24 -29.46
C GLY A 691 -11.98 -9.96 -29.58
N ILE A 692 -12.81 -10.90 -29.12
CA ILE A 692 -14.26 -10.72 -28.97
C ILE A 692 -14.59 -10.55 -27.49
N PHE A 693 -15.39 -9.53 -27.22
CA PHE A 693 -15.92 -9.17 -25.91
C PHE A 693 -17.41 -8.92 -26.05
N ALA A 694 -18.22 -9.83 -25.52
CA ALA A 694 -19.66 -9.79 -25.74
C ALA A 694 -20.48 -9.65 -24.44
N GLY A 695 -19.80 -9.49 -23.30
CA GLY A 695 -20.45 -9.37 -21.98
C GLY A 695 -21.15 -10.67 -21.61
N ASP A 696 -22.42 -10.57 -21.24
CA ASP A 696 -23.20 -11.69 -20.70
C ASP A 696 -24.32 -12.16 -21.67
N ILE A 697 -24.11 -12.00 -22.99
CA ILE A 697 -25.11 -12.38 -23.98
C ILE A 697 -25.47 -13.87 -23.90
N PRO A 698 -26.76 -14.22 -24.10
CA PRO A 698 -27.19 -15.60 -24.20
C PRO A 698 -27.01 -16.18 -25.60
N SER A 699 -27.13 -17.50 -25.72
CA SER A 699 -26.95 -18.24 -26.97
C SER A 699 -27.85 -17.78 -28.14
N GLU A 700 -29.03 -17.24 -27.86
CA GLU A 700 -29.94 -16.67 -28.86
C GLU A 700 -29.32 -15.48 -29.57
N ILE A 701 -28.68 -14.58 -28.83
CA ILE A 701 -28.00 -13.41 -29.39
C ILE A 701 -26.74 -13.84 -30.13
N GLU A 702 -25.95 -14.80 -29.56
CA GLU A 702 -24.80 -15.37 -30.25
C GLU A 702 -25.16 -15.92 -31.65
N GLN A 703 -26.30 -16.65 -31.80
CA GLN A 703 -26.77 -17.18 -33.06
C GLN A 703 -27.16 -16.06 -34.05
N LYS A 704 -27.78 -14.99 -33.54
CA LYS A 704 -28.07 -13.80 -34.35
C LYS A 704 -26.77 -13.22 -34.92
N LEU A 705 -25.76 -13.00 -34.09
CA LEU A 705 -24.46 -12.45 -34.49
C LEU A 705 -23.72 -13.37 -35.47
N VAL A 706 -23.78 -14.70 -35.29
CA VAL A 706 -23.21 -15.66 -36.25
C VAL A 706 -23.90 -15.54 -37.62
N SER A 707 -25.21 -15.40 -37.67
CA SER A 707 -25.96 -15.27 -38.92
C SER A 707 -25.67 -13.94 -39.64
N GLU A 708 -25.35 -12.88 -38.90
CA GLU A 708 -25.09 -11.54 -39.42
C GLU A 708 -23.68 -11.34 -39.91
N TYR A 709 -22.68 -11.76 -39.09
CA TYR A 709 -21.26 -11.46 -39.31
C TYR A 709 -20.46 -12.64 -39.85
N GLY A 710 -20.89 -13.90 -39.64
CA GLY A 710 -20.22 -15.09 -40.13
C GLY A 710 -18.68 -15.10 -39.87
N ASP A 711 -17.91 -15.23 -40.97
CA ASP A 711 -16.42 -15.21 -40.87
C ASP A 711 -15.83 -13.90 -40.33
N GLY A 712 -16.57 -12.81 -40.25
CA GLY A 712 -16.14 -11.54 -39.63
C GLY A 712 -15.92 -11.64 -38.12
N LEU A 713 -16.43 -12.69 -37.47
CA LEU A 713 -16.27 -12.93 -36.03
C LEU A 713 -14.92 -13.55 -35.67
N LYS A 714 -14.14 -14.10 -36.62
CA LYS A 714 -12.86 -14.74 -36.32
C LYS A 714 -11.97 -13.88 -35.45
N ALA A 715 -11.49 -14.44 -34.33
CA ALA A 715 -10.65 -13.74 -33.37
C ALA A 715 -9.68 -14.71 -32.66
N ASP A 716 -8.54 -14.18 -32.22
CA ASP A 716 -7.53 -14.94 -31.49
C ASP A 716 -7.91 -15.17 -30.03
N PHE A 717 -8.59 -14.19 -29.45
CA PHE A 717 -8.99 -14.18 -28.06
C PHE A 717 -10.51 -14.07 -27.93
N TYR A 718 -11.04 -14.79 -26.96
CA TYR A 718 -12.43 -14.77 -26.59
C TYR A 718 -12.58 -14.65 -25.06
N LYS A 719 -13.34 -13.67 -24.59
CA LYS A 719 -13.81 -13.64 -23.22
C LYS A 719 -15.08 -14.47 -23.15
N ALA A 720 -15.08 -15.53 -22.38
CA ALA A 720 -16.25 -16.42 -22.26
C ALA A 720 -17.48 -15.62 -21.79
N ASP A 721 -18.55 -15.65 -22.59
CA ASP A 721 -19.75 -14.90 -22.30
C ASP A 721 -20.41 -15.39 -21.01
N HIS A 722 -20.97 -14.44 -20.24
CA HIS A 722 -21.70 -14.70 -19.02
C HIS A 722 -20.92 -15.60 -18.04
N HIS A 723 -19.61 -15.32 -17.89
CA HIS A 723 -18.66 -15.99 -16.99
C HIS A 723 -18.58 -17.53 -17.18
N GLY A 724 -18.91 -18.03 -18.37
CA GLY A 724 -19.00 -19.46 -18.67
C GLY A 724 -20.33 -20.09 -18.26
N SER A 725 -21.44 -19.35 -18.40
CA SER A 725 -22.80 -19.86 -18.19
C SER A 725 -23.11 -21.01 -19.15
N LYS A 726 -23.91 -21.98 -18.71
CA LYS A 726 -24.41 -23.06 -19.58
C LYS A 726 -25.27 -22.55 -20.76
N HIS A 727 -25.83 -21.35 -20.63
CA HIS A 727 -26.68 -20.71 -21.60
C HIS A 727 -25.96 -19.80 -22.59
N SER A 728 -24.62 -19.72 -22.51
CA SER A 728 -23.77 -18.93 -23.39
C SER A 728 -22.61 -19.79 -23.94
N SER A 729 -21.77 -19.21 -24.79
CA SER A 729 -20.68 -19.91 -25.47
C SER A 729 -21.17 -21.12 -26.28
N SER A 730 -22.14 -20.90 -27.16
CA SER A 730 -22.72 -21.94 -28.03
C SER A 730 -21.69 -22.48 -29.02
N THR A 731 -21.89 -23.73 -29.49
CA THR A 731 -20.98 -24.38 -30.45
C THR A 731 -20.82 -23.56 -31.73
N GLN A 732 -21.92 -23.03 -32.27
CA GLN A 732 -21.90 -22.24 -33.50
C GLN A 732 -21.13 -20.92 -33.33
N TRP A 733 -21.26 -20.30 -32.16
CA TRP A 733 -20.54 -19.08 -31.80
C TRP A 733 -19.03 -19.34 -31.71
N LEU A 734 -18.64 -20.40 -31.04
CA LEU A 734 -17.24 -20.80 -30.88
C LEU A 734 -16.59 -21.22 -32.22
N GLU A 735 -17.36 -21.92 -33.09
CA GLU A 735 -16.92 -22.27 -34.46
C GLU A 735 -16.71 -21.02 -35.35
N ALA A 736 -17.57 -19.99 -35.20
CA ALA A 736 -17.45 -18.76 -35.95
C ALA A 736 -16.27 -17.91 -35.49
N ILE A 737 -16.03 -17.79 -34.19
CA ILE A 737 -14.89 -17.07 -33.61
C ILE A 737 -13.58 -17.83 -33.82
N ASN A 738 -13.58 -19.13 -33.63
CA ASN A 738 -12.40 -20.02 -33.69
C ASN A 738 -11.24 -19.54 -32.82
N PRO A 739 -11.47 -19.27 -31.52
CA PRO A 739 -10.49 -18.62 -30.66
C PRO A 739 -9.34 -19.54 -30.31
N LYS A 740 -8.11 -19.02 -30.31
CA LYS A 740 -6.91 -19.73 -29.81
C LYS A 740 -6.91 -19.78 -28.28
N TRP A 741 -7.39 -18.71 -27.65
CA TRP A 741 -7.41 -18.54 -26.19
C TRP A 741 -8.76 -18.03 -25.72
N THR A 742 -9.25 -18.62 -24.64
CA THR A 742 -10.47 -18.19 -23.96
C THR A 742 -10.17 -17.88 -22.49
N ALA A 743 -10.56 -16.71 -22.02
CA ALA A 743 -10.53 -16.34 -20.61
C ALA A 743 -11.91 -16.51 -19.97
N VAL A 744 -11.96 -17.17 -18.83
CA VAL A 744 -13.16 -17.32 -18.00
C VAL A 744 -12.93 -16.53 -16.71
N SER A 745 -13.69 -15.47 -16.52
CA SER A 745 -13.62 -14.63 -15.32
C SER A 745 -14.77 -15.01 -14.38
N CYS A 746 -14.45 -15.66 -13.26
CA CYS A 746 -15.44 -16.05 -12.25
C CYS A 746 -14.78 -16.32 -10.90
N ALA A 747 -15.58 -16.31 -9.83
CA ALA A 747 -15.12 -16.68 -8.49
C ALA A 747 -15.05 -18.20 -8.32
N LYS A 748 -14.09 -18.67 -7.51
CA LYS A 748 -13.94 -20.09 -7.17
C LYS A 748 -15.17 -20.68 -6.46
N GLU A 749 -15.78 -19.90 -5.60
CA GLU A 749 -17.01 -20.23 -4.90
C GLU A 749 -18.07 -19.20 -5.28
N ASN A 750 -18.92 -19.52 -6.24
CA ASN A 750 -20.00 -18.64 -6.66
C ASN A 750 -21.35 -19.36 -6.59
N ARG A 751 -22.41 -18.59 -6.37
CA ARG A 751 -23.79 -19.11 -6.27
C ARG A 751 -24.43 -19.49 -7.59
N TYR A 752 -23.79 -19.13 -8.70
CA TYR A 752 -24.35 -19.30 -10.05
C TYR A 752 -23.92 -20.62 -10.68
N GLY A 753 -22.89 -21.30 -10.12
CA GLY A 753 -22.32 -22.51 -10.67
C GLY A 753 -21.48 -22.27 -11.93
N HIS A 754 -20.88 -21.08 -12.05
CA HIS A 754 -19.98 -20.73 -13.15
C HIS A 754 -18.53 -21.10 -12.82
N PRO A 755 -17.73 -21.54 -13.83
CA PRO A 755 -18.19 -21.90 -15.15
C PRO A 755 -18.96 -23.23 -15.11
N ALA A 756 -19.96 -23.37 -15.99
CA ALA A 756 -20.68 -24.63 -16.13
C ALA A 756 -19.88 -25.61 -17.00
N ASP A 757 -19.90 -26.92 -16.62
CA ASP A 757 -19.17 -27.96 -17.34
C ASP A 757 -19.58 -28.01 -18.82
N GLU A 758 -20.83 -27.71 -19.14
CA GLU A 758 -21.33 -27.70 -20.52
C GLU A 758 -20.66 -26.61 -21.36
N ALA A 759 -20.46 -25.40 -20.81
CA ALA A 759 -19.78 -24.31 -21.49
C ALA A 759 -18.29 -24.64 -21.68
N VAL A 760 -17.63 -25.13 -20.63
CA VAL A 760 -16.22 -25.56 -20.67
C VAL A 760 -16.01 -26.61 -21.75
N ASN A 761 -16.83 -27.65 -21.77
CA ASN A 761 -16.74 -28.73 -22.76
C ASN A 761 -16.91 -28.21 -24.21
N ARG A 762 -17.79 -27.21 -24.45
CA ARG A 762 -17.95 -26.61 -25.78
C ARG A 762 -16.70 -25.82 -26.19
N ILE A 763 -16.12 -25.04 -25.27
CA ILE A 763 -14.92 -24.25 -25.53
C ILE A 763 -13.71 -25.17 -25.80
N GLU A 764 -13.55 -26.27 -25.04
CA GLU A 764 -12.50 -27.26 -25.28
C GLU A 764 -12.68 -27.99 -26.61
N ALA A 765 -13.93 -28.35 -26.95
CA ALA A 765 -14.25 -28.99 -28.23
C ALA A 765 -13.96 -28.11 -29.45
N ALA A 766 -14.07 -26.77 -29.29
CA ALA A 766 -13.66 -25.80 -30.30
C ALA A 766 -12.13 -25.67 -30.44
N GLY A 767 -11.35 -26.34 -29.60
CA GLY A 767 -9.88 -26.32 -29.63
C GLY A 767 -9.24 -25.11 -28.96
N SER A 768 -10.00 -24.29 -28.25
CA SER A 768 -9.50 -23.12 -27.53
C SER A 768 -8.82 -23.54 -26.22
N ARG A 769 -7.67 -22.91 -25.93
CA ARG A 769 -7.04 -23.06 -24.61
C ARG A 769 -7.73 -22.14 -23.60
N ILE A 770 -8.23 -22.73 -22.50
CA ILE A 770 -8.98 -22.01 -21.48
C ILE A 770 -8.04 -21.58 -20.35
N PHE A 771 -8.27 -20.36 -19.83
CA PHE A 771 -7.61 -19.79 -18.65
C PHE A 771 -8.68 -19.28 -17.68
N TYR A 772 -8.51 -19.58 -16.39
CA TYR A 772 -9.48 -19.24 -15.35
C TYR A 772 -8.89 -18.25 -14.36
N THR A 773 -9.55 -17.12 -14.15
CA THR A 773 -9.10 -16.14 -13.14
C THR A 773 -9.15 -16.70 -11.72
N MET A 774 -10.08 -17.60 -11.44
CA MET A 774 -10.23 -18.26 -10.13
C MET A 774 -9.07 -19.20 -9.77
N GLU A 775 -8.29 -19.65 -10.75
CA GLU A 775 -7.15 -20.56 -10.56
C GLU A 775 -5.82 -19.84 -10.68
N SER A 776 -5.69 -19.02 -11.71
CA SER A 776 -4.45 -18.37 -12.12
C SER A 776 -4.28 -16.95 -11.56
N GLY A 777 -5.35 -16.35 -10.98
CA GLY A 777 -5.40 -14.94 -10.75
C GLY A 777 -5.51 -14.17 -12.07
N GLN A 778 -4.84 -13.03 -12.16
CA GLN A 778 -4.79 -12.23 -13.39
C GLN A 778 -4.23 -13.04 -14.56
N ILE A 779 -4.91 -12.97 -15.71
CA ILE A 779 -4.49 -13.57 -16.98
C ILE A 779 -3.93 -12.45 -17.85
N LYS A 780 -2.68 -12.58 -18.29
CA LYS A 780 -1.97 -11.56 -19.08
C LYS A 780 -1.56 -12.09 -20.43
N TYR A 781 -1.96 -11.43 -21.51
CA TYR A 781 -1.43 -11.64 -22.85
C TYR A 781 -0.44 -10.53 -23.21
N LYS A 782 0.78 -10.94 -23.54
CA LYS A 782 1.86 -10.03 -23.92
C LYS A 782 2.83 -10.73 -24.85
N GLU A 783 3.38 -9.99 -25.82
CA GLU A 783 4.38 -10.54 -26.76
C GLU A 783 3.95 -11.84 -27.43
N SER A 784 2.66 -11.94 -27.82
CA SER A 784 2.05 -13.13 -28.45
C SER A 784 2.01 -14.40 -27.58
N ALA A 785 2.12 -14.25 -26.27
CA ALA A 785 2.00 -15.35 -25.31
C ALA A 785 1.08 -14.98 -24.15
N ILE A 786 0.42 -15.99 -23.56
CA ILE A 786 -0.39 -15.80 -22.34
C ILE A 786 0.43 -16.23 -21.13
N TYR A 787 0.42 -15.38 -20.13
CA TYR A 787 1.05 -15.62 -18.82
C TYR A 787 -0.03 -15.66 -17.74
N GLU A 788 0.11 -16.60 -16.83
CA GLU A 788 -0.70 -16.71 -15.63
C GLU A 788 0.05 -16.15 -14.44
N ASN A 789 -0.61 -15.37 -13.59
CA ASN A 789 0.01 -14.84 -12.39
C ASN A 789 0.05 -15.90 -11.27
N ASN A 790 0.59 -17.07 -11.57
CA ASN A 790 0.80 -18.15 -10.60
C ASN A 790 1.84 -17.72 -9.55
N ARG A 791 1.39 -17.22 -8.41
CA ARG A 791 2.22 -16.89 -7.23
C ARG A 791 2.11 -17.93 -6.14
#